data_34a321542383a72395d19728f60efcfe
#
_entry.id   34a321542383a72395d19728f60efcfe
#
_cell.length_a   1.000
_cell.length_b   1.000
_cell.length_c   1.000
_cell.angle_alpha   90.00
_cell.angle_beta   90.00
_cell.angle_gamma   90.00
#
_symmetry.space_group_name_H-M   'P 1'
#
loop_
_entity.id
_entity.type
_entity.pdbx_description
1 polymer ?
#
loop_
_entity_poly.entity_id
_entity_poly.type
_entity_poly.pdbx_seq_one_letter_code
_entity_poly.pdbx_strand_id
1 'polypeptide(L)'
;MEKLYGKDRKTILREFQTTEKGLSDNEVRNRKDIFGDNALKEKKRKGILKVFLNQFKDLLVGILIVAGIISIITDNVESTLVIFIVIFLNAILGTVQYFKAEQSLEALRSLTAAKCKVIRNGLKQEILSKDIVPGDILFLEAGDLIAADGRIIENHSLQVNESSLTGESLAVEKNAEVLSDDEIPLSDRKNMVFGGTLVTYGRAIAVVTSTGMNSELGRIANLMENTQAKETPLQKTLDKFSGKLAIIIITICIIVFVLEIYRDESILNALMFAVALAVAAIPEALSSIVTIVLALGTEKMAKENAIIKDLKAVEGLGAVSVICSDKTGTLTQNKMTVQKVYVDNKLIEGRELKKDNLAHRFLINNALLCNDSVTVEGKEIGDPTEVALVNLGEELHLDELVIREKYQRISEIPFDSDRKLMSTVNIVNNKQVLFTKGALDVLINKVNYVADSHGIRKLNDEERKEIISVNKQLSEQGLRILAFAYKELQDKEEITKEDENDYVFTGLISMIDPPRVESKDAVHKCIMAGIKPVMITGDHKVTAAAIAREIGIMGKDDIAVEGLEIDKLNDEQLKEKVKNISVYARVSPEHKIRIVRAWQSSGEIVAMTGDGVNDAPALKQADIGVAMGITGTEVSKDAASVILTDDNFSTIVKAVENGRNIYNNIKNSIKFLLSGNLSAIIAVLYCAIINLPMPFAAVHLLFINLLTDSMPAIAIGMEKSNGNLLKEKPRGRNESILNKELLKIVAFEGIIISIFTIISFYGGNPNLNPKAASTMAFSTLCLARLFHGFNCRGNQSIFKLGITTNIYSICAFLVGVLLLSTVLFIPPLKIVFNVVSLSGNQYLLLIFCAIMPTVIIQLLKIIVSYKK
;
A
#
# COMPACT_ATOMS: atom_id res chain seq x y z
N MET A 1 -16.38 3.75 -35.17
CA MET A 1 -16.00 2.35 -34.97
C MET A 1 -16.75 1.51 -36.00
N GLU A 2 -16.07 0.61 -36.70
CA GLU A 2 -16.77 -0.42 -37.44
C GLU A 2 -17.66 -1.19 -36.47
N LYS A 3 -18.87 -1.55 -36.93
CA LYS A 3 -19.90 -2.23 -36.13
C LYS A 3 -19.52 -3.69 -35.88
N LEU A 4 -18.44 -3.92 -35.07
CA LEU A 4 -17.89 -5.25 -34.81
C LEU A 4 -18.87 -6.18 -34.09
N TYR A 5 -19.85 -5.62 -33.37
CA TYR A 5 -20.94 -6.37 -32.70
C TYR A 5 -21.89 -7.01 -33.68
N GLY A 6 -22.01 -6.50 -34.93
CA GLY A 6 -22.83 -7.08 -36.00
C GLY A 6 -22.10 -8.18 -36.77
N LYS A 7 -20.84 -8.49 -36.49
CA LYS A 7 -20.05 -9.50 -37.22
C LYS A 7 -20.06 -10.86 -36.52
N ASP A 8 -20.08 -11.93 -37.32
CA ASP A 8 -20.00 -13.30 -36.79
C ASP A 8 -18.57 -13.69 -36.40
N ARG A 9 -18.41 -14.76 -35.61
CA ARG A 9 -17.13 -15.28 -35.12
C ARG A 9 -16.05 -15.45 -36.20
N LYS A 10 -16.44 -16.04 -37.35
CA LYS A 10 -15.50 -16.33 -38.44
C LYS A 10 -15.01 -15.05 -39.10
N THR A 11 -15.88 -14.09 -39.27
CA THR A 11 -15.57 -12.78 -39.85
C THR A 11 -14.61 -12.00 -38.95
N ILE A 12 -14.85 -11.96 -37.62
CA ILE A 12 -13.99 -11.31 -36.65
C ILE A 12 -12.58 -11.93 -36.66
N LEU A 13 -12.47 -13.26 -36.57
CA LEU A 13 -11.19 -13.93 -36.62
C LEU A 13 -10.41 -13.64 -37.89
N ARG A 14 -11.10 -13.57 -39.04
CA ARG A 14 -10.47 -13.26 -40.31
C ARG A 14 -10.04 -11.79 -40.40
N GLU A 15 -10.88 -10.87 -39.94
CA GLU A 15 -10.60 -9.43 -39.97
C GLU A 15 -9.38 -9.06 -39.12
N PHE A 16 -9.30 -9.64 -37.93
CA PHE A 16 -8.14 -9.45 -37.05
C PHE A 16 -6.98 -10.42 -37.38
N GLN A 17 -7.07 -11.18 -38.48
CA GLN A 17 -6.05 -12.12 -38.93
C GLN A 17 -5.50 -12.97 -37.77
N THR A 18 -6.41 -13.56 -36.99
CA THR A 18 -6.11 -14.38 -35.82
C THR A 18 -6.84 -15.72 -35.90
N THR A 19 -6.50 -16.64 -35.03
CA THR A 19 -7.14 -17.94 -34.91
C THR A 19 -7.51 -18.22 -33.44
N GLU A 20 -8.29 -19.25 -33.19
CA GLU A 20 -8.60 -19.68 -31.81
C GLU A 20 -7.36 -20.09 -31.00
N LYS A 21 -6.26 -20.40 -31.68
CA LYS A 21 -4.96 -20.67 -31.06
C LYS A 21 -4.19 -19.39 -30.71
N GLY A 22 -4.73 -18.22 -31.06
CA GLY A 22 -4.12 -16.91 -30.83
C GLY A 22 -2.99 -16.58 -31.83
N LEU A 23 -2.35 -15.48 -31.59
CA LEU A 23 -1.24 -14.96 -32.40
C LEU A 23 0.07 -15.67 -32.08
N SER A 24 0.97 -15.70 -33.07
CA SER A 24 2.37 -16.08 -32.85
C SER A 24 3.19 -14.92 -32.27
N ASP A 25 4.32 -15.21 -31.61
CA ASP A 25 5.18 -14.19 -31.01
C ASP A 25 5.71 -13.17 -32.02
N ASN A 26 5.92 -13.58 -33.27
CA ASN A 26 6.36 -12.68 -34.35
C ASN A 26 5.23 -11.71 -34.74
N GLU A 27 4.00 -12.19 -34.84
CA GLU A 27 2.83 -11.36 -35.15
C GLU A 27 2.54 -10.36 -34.02
N VAL A 28 2.70 -10.79 -32.77
CA VAL A 28 2.57 -9.91 -31.59
C VAL A 28 3.58 -8.77 -31.66
N ARG A 29 4.87 -9.04 -31.96
CA ARG A 29 5.89 -8.02 -32.11
C ARG A 29 5.55 -7.03 -33.20
N ASN A 30 5.19 -7.52 -34.40
CA ASN A 30 4.82 -6.67 -35.52
C ASN A 30 3.61 -5.78 -35.22
N ARG A 31 2.59 -6.34 -34.51
CA ARG A 31 1.41 -5.56 -34.10
C ARG A 31 1.74 -4.54 -33.02
N LYS A 32 2.62 -4.88 -32.12
CA LYS A 32 3.08 -3.95 -31.07
C LYS A 32 3.82 -2.74 -31.69
N ASP A 33 4.59 -2.96 -32.74
CA ASP A 33 5.26 -1.87 -33.48
C ASP A 33 4.25 -0.97 -34.20
N ILE A 34 3.13 -1.53 -34.70
CA ILE A 34 2.09 -0.79 -35.43
C ILE A 34 1.13 -0.05 -34.47
N PHE A 35 0.61 -0.74 -33.44
CA PHE A 35 -0.45 -0.24 -32.56
C PHE A 35 0.09 0.39 -31.27
N GLY A 36 1.35 0.13 -30.92
CA GLY A 36 1.97 0.56 -29.66
C GLY A 36 1.52 -0.27 -28.45
N ASP A 37 1.92 0.21 -27.28
CA ASP A 37 1.50 -0.39 -26.00
C ASP A 37 0.02 -0.13 -25.72
N ASN A 38 -0.66 -1.11 -25.09
CA ASN A 38 -2.02 -0.93 -24.57
C ASN A 38 -1.97 -0.07 -23.31
N ALA A 39 -1.77 1.22 -23.48
CA ALA A 39 -1.70 2.20 -22.39
C ALA A 39 -2.44 3.47 -22.79
N LEU A 40 -3.07 4.10 -21.81
CA LEU A 40 -3.61 5.45 -21.99
C LEU A 40 -2.44 6.42 -22.09
N LYS A 41 -2.59 7.45 -22.95
CA LYS A 41 -1.57 8.50 -23.08
C LYS A 41 -1.32 9.14 -21.72
N GLU A 42 -0.17 8.87 -21.15
CA GLU A 42 0.31 9.64 -20.00
C GLU A 42 0.50 11.10 -20.41
N LYS A 43 0.22 12.03 -19.48
CA LYS A 43 0.55 13.44 -19.69
C LYS A 43 2.01 13.54 -20.10
N LYS A 44 2.28 14.10 -21.29
CA LYS A 44 3.65 14.34 -21.73
C LYS A 44 4.42 15.05 -20.62
N ARG A 45 5.55 14.49 -20.25
CA ARG A 45 6.46 15.11 -19.25
C ARG A 45 6.68 16.56 -19.65
N LYS A 46 6.57 17.45 -18.67
CA LYS A 46 6.93 18.85 -18.92
C LYS A 46 8.41 18.87 -19.31
N GLY A 47 8.73 19.37 -20.48
CA GLY A 47 10.11 19.49 -20.92
C GLY A 47 10.94 20.31 -19.92
N ILE A 48 12.23 20.02 -19.79
CA ILE A 48 13.15 20.68 -18.85
C ILE A 48 13.04 22.20 -18.97
N LEU A 49 13.03 22.73 -20.17
CA LEU A 49 12.91 24.18 -20.43
C LEU A 49 11.59 24.76 -19.89
N LYS A 50 10.47 24.03 -20.04
CA LYS A 50 9.17 24.48 -19.53
C LYS A 50 9.10 24.50 -18.00
N VAL A 51 9.72 23.51 -17.34
CA VAL A 51 9.83 23.45 -15.87
C VAL A 51 10.71 24.59 -15.39
N PHE A 52 11.87 24.78 -16.02
CA PHE A 52 12.79 25.87 -15.74
C PHE A 52 12.11 27.26 -15.87
N LEU A 53 11.41 27.51 -16.97
CA LEU A 53 10.70 28.77 -17.17
C LEU A 53 9.53 28.97 -16.20
N ASN A 54 8.91 27.89 -15.72
CA ASN A 54 7.88 27.98 -14.72
C ASN A 54 8.41 28.42 -13.34
N GLN A 55 9.71 28.23 -13.05
CA GLN A 55 10.31 28.72 -11.80
C GLN A 55 10.26 30.26 -11.71
N PHE A 56 10.30 30.94 -12.85
CA PHE A 56 10.21 32.41 -12.91
C PHE A 56 8.81 32.96 -12.62
N LYS A 57 7.79 32.10 -12.50
CA LYS A 57 6.41 32.50 -12.13
C LYS A 57 6.20 32.52 -10.61
N ASP A 58 7.21 32.11 -9.85
CA ASP A 58 7.15 32.15 -8.40
C ASP A 58 7.10 33.60 -7.91
N LEU A 59 6.28 33.83 -6.87
CA LEU A 59 6.09 35.17 -6.30
C LEU A 59 7.41 35.77 -5.80
N LEU A 60 8.27 34.97 -5.19
CA LEU A 60 9.58 35.39 -4.68
C LEU A 60 10.53 35.78 -5.81
N VAL A 61 10.57 34.98 -6.85
CA VAL A 61 11.36 35.31 -8.05
C VAL A 61 10.84 36.60 -8.66
N GLY A 62 9.51 36.82 -8.66
CA GLY A 62 8.92 38.08 -9.09
C GLY A 62 9.40 39.27 -8.25
N ILE A 63 9.45 39.12 -6.93
CA ILE A 63 9.96 40.19 -6.01
C ILE A 63 11.45 40.46 -6.28
N LEU A 64 12.27 39.38 -6.47
CA LEU A 64 13.67 39.53 -6.79
C LEU A 64 13.93 40.17 -8.15
N ILE A 65 13.09 39.92 -9.15
CA ILE A 65 13.16 40.60 -10.46
C ILE A 65 12.87 42.09 -10.30
N VAL A 66 11.84 42.43 -9.53
CA VAL A 66 11.52 43.84 -9.25
C VAL A 66 12.67 44.53 -8.50
N ALA A 67 13.26 43.85 -7.49
CA ALA A 67 14.44 44.37 -6.78
C ALA A 67 15.63 44.55 -7.72
N GLY A 68 15.87 43.58 -8.64
CA GLY A 68 16.93 43.66 -9.66
C GLY A 68 16.72 44.84 -10.63
N ILE A 69 15.48 45.08 -11.06
CA ILE A 69 15.15 46.26 -11.92
C ILE A 69 15.40 47.56 -11.19
N ILE A 70 14.98 47.65 -9.91
CA ILE A 70 15.22 48.86 -9.07
C ILE A 70 16.74 49.08 -8.88
N SER A 71 17.50 47.98 -8.68
CA SER A 71 18.96 48.05 -8.54
C SER A 71 19.64 48.55 -9.80
N ILE A 72 19.14 48.21 -11.01
CA ILE A 72 19.62 48.75 -12.29
C ILE A 72 19.33 50.27 -12.33
N ILE A 73 18.13 50.70 -11.99
CA ILE A 73 17.72 52.11 -12.04
C ILE A 73 18.58 52.97 -11.08
N THR A 74 19.03 52.36 -9.98
CA THR A 74 19.87 53.04 -8.97
C THR A 74 21.39 52.90 -9.26
N ASP A 75 21.76 52.43 -10.43
CA ASP A 75 23.15 52.30 -10.94
C ASP A 75 24.03 51.35 -10.06
N ASN A 76 23.43 50.36 -9.38
CA ASN A 76 24.11 49.40 -8.53
C ASN A 76 24.34 48.10 -9.28
N VAL A 77 25.31 48.08 -10.20
CA VAL A 77 25.59 46.99 -11.12
C VAL A 77 25.99 45.71 -10.36
N GLU A 78 26.75 45.81 -9.27
CA GLU A 78 27.21 44.68 -8.46
C GLU A 78 26.02 43.92 -7.86
N SER A 79 25.10 44.63 -7.20
CA SER A 79 23.90 44.06 -6.59
C SER A 79 22.95 43.47 -7.65
N THR A 80 22.84 44.08 -8.79
CA THR A 80 22.05 43.59 -9.92
C THR A 80 22.56 42.24 -10.43
N LEU A 81 23.87 42.16 -10.68
CA LEU A 81 24.49 40.91 -11.15
C LEU A 81 24.23 39.75 -10.14
N VAL A 82 24.42 40.03 -8.86
CA VAL A 82 24.18 39.05 -7.78
C VAL A 82 22.74 38.58 -7.79
N ILE A 83 21.76 39.46 -7.84
CA ILE A 83 20.35 39.13 -7.87
C ILE A 83 20.02 38.21 -9.06
N PHE A 84 20.49 38.53 -10.26
CA PHE A 84 20.22 37.69 -11.44
C PHE A 84 20.92 36.31 -11.38
N ILE A 85 22.15 36.24 -10.86
CA ILE A 85 22.83 34.94 -10.61
C ILE A 85 22.01 34.10 -9.65
N VAL A 86 21.50 34.70 -8.58
CA VAL A 86 20.68 34.01 -7.58
C VAL A 86 19.38 33.49 -8.18
N ILE A 87 18.64 34.29 -8.94
CA ILE A 87 17.42 33.90 -9.64
C ILE A 87 17.70 32.70 -10.57
N PHE A 88 18.80 32.74 -11.30
CA PHE A 88 19.17 31.67 -12.23
C PHE A 88 19.53 30.38 -11.49
N LEU A 89 20.32 30.44 -10.44
CA LEU A 89 20.64 29.31 -9.57
C LEU A 89 19.39 28.70 -8.92
N ASN A 90 18.47 29.54 -8.44
CA ASN A 90 17.18 29.08 -7.89
C ASN A 90 16.38 28.30 -8.95
N ALA A 91 16.27 28.85 -10.16
CA ALA A 91 15.55 28.19 -11.26
C ALA A 91 16.17 26.84 -11.65
N ILE A 92 17.51 26.71 -11.65
CA ILE A 92 18.19 25.44 -11.90
C ILE A 92 17.88 24.43 -10.79
N LEU A 93 18.03 24.81 -9.52
CA LEU A 93 17.84 23.93 -8.37
C LEU A 93 16.40 23.47 -8.24
N GLY A 94 15.42 24.37 -8.41
CA GLY A 94 14.00 24.04 -8.43
C GLY A 94 13.67 23.07 -9.57
N THR A 95 14.31 23.22 -10.71
CA THR A 95 14.17 22.29 -11.85
C THR A 95 14.73 20.91 -11.51
N VAL A 96 15.90 20.82 -10.92
CA VAL A 96 16.51 19.53 -10.49
C VAL A 96 15.65 18.83 -9.43
N GLN A 97 15.15 19.58 -8.45
CA GLN A 97 14.26 19.04 -7.40
C GLN A 97 12.94 18.51 -8.01
N TYR A 98 12.35 19.22 -8.96
CA TYR A 98 11.15 18.78 -9.67
C TYR A 98 11.37 17.43 -10.36
N PHE A 99 12.46 17.29 -11.14
CA PHE A 99 12.74 16.05 -11.86
C PHE A 99 13.08 14.89 -10.92
N LYS A 100 13.77 15.13 -9.80
CA LYS A 100 14.01 14.10 -8.79
C LYS A 100 12.72 13.58 -8.18
N ALA A 101 11.80 14.47 -7.83
CA ALA A 101 10.49 14.09 -7.30
C ALA A 101 9.67 13.29 -8.34
N GLU A 102 9.66 13.73 -9.60
CA GLU A 102 8.96 13.05 -10.70
C GLU A 102 9.52 11.66 -10.97
N GLN A 103 10.83 11.50 -11.00
CA GLN A 103 11.50 10.21 -11.21
C GLN A 103 11.16 9.20 -10.10
N SER A 104 11.11 9.66 -8.85
CA SER A 104 10.74 8.81 -7.72
C SER A 104 9.28 8.32 -7.81
N LEU A 105 8.37 9.18 -8.27
CA LEU A 105 6.96 8.83 -8.50
C LEU A 105 6.78 7.83 -9.65
N GLU A 106 7.58 7.95 -10.71
CA GLU A 106 7.52 7.05 -11.86
C GLU A 106 7.97 5.62 -11.51
N ALA A 107 9.04 5.50 -10.72
CA ALA A 107 9.51 4.20 -10.23
C ALA A 107 8.42 3.43 -9.46
N LEU A 108 7.54 4.13 -8.74
CA LEU A 108 6.40 3.51 -8.04
C LEU A 108 5.32 2.99 -8.99
N ARG A 109 5.00 3.75 -10.06
CA ARG A 109 3.98 3.36 -11.04
C ARG A 109 4.34 2.08 -11.78
N SER A 110 5.62 1.86 -12.06
CA SER A 110 6.09 0.66 -12.76
C SER A 110 5.91 -0.64 -11.94
N LEU A 111 5.77 -0.57 -10.62
CA LEU A 111 5.58 -1.71 -9.73
C LEU A 111 4.13 -2.24 -9.71
N THR A 112 3.16 -1.48 -10.24
CA THR A 112 1.71 -1.79 -10.16
C THR A 112 1.10 -2.15 -11.51
N ALA A 113 1.88 -2.68 -12.46
CA ALA A 113 1.39 -3.02 -13.79
C ALA A 113 0.39 -4.20 -13.72
N ALA A 114 -0.85 -3.95 -14.16
CA ALA A 114 -1.91 -4.97 -14.23
C ALA A 114 -1.53 -6.09 -15.21
N LYS A 115 -2.02 -7.31 -14.95
CA LYS A 115 -1.81 -8.50 -15.77
C LYS A 115 -3.13 -8.95 -16.39
N CYS A 116 -3.04 -9.71 -17.47
CA CYS A 116 -4.20 -10.34 -18.11
C CYS A 116 -3.82 -11.70 -18.72
N LYS A 117 -4.83 -12.54 -18.92
CA LYS A 117 -4.69 -13.90 -19.47
C LYS A 117 -5.01 -13.89 -20.97
N VAL A 118 -4.09 -14.40 -21.77
CA VAL A 118 -4.27 -14.52 -23.24
C VAL A 118 -3.94 -15.92 -23.71
N ILE A 119 -4.47 -16.27 -24.88
CA ILE A 119 -4.08 -17.48 -25.61
C ILE A 119 -3.20 -17.04 -26.78
N ARG A 120 -1.94 -17.48 -26.76
CA ARG A 120 -0.95 -17.29 -27.85
C ARG A 120 -0.27 -18.62 -28.17
N ASN A 121 -0.01 -18.90 -29.44
CA ASN A 121 0.57 -20.18 -29.87
C ASN A 121 -0.21 -21.42 -29.37
N GLY A 122 -1.52 -21.30 -29.10
CA GLY A 122 -2.35 -22.36 -28.55
C GLY A 122 -2.19 -22.59 -27.03
N LEU A 123 -1.40 -21.78 -26.33
CA LEU A 123 -1.17 -21.89 -24.89
C LEU A 123 -1.75 -20.70 -24.15
N LYS A 124 -2.45 -20.96 -23.02
CA LYS A 124 -2.89 -19.93 -22.08
C LYS A 124 -1.66 -19.43 -21.32
N GLN A 125 -1.47 -18.10 -21.33
CA GLN A 125 -0.36 -17.45 -20.64
C GLN A 125 -0.80 -16.13 -20.02
N GLU A 126 -0.14 -15.75 -18.93
CA GLU A 126 -0.36 -14.47 -18.27
C GLU A 126 0.69 -13.46 -18.76
N ILE A 127 0.22 -12.31 -19.23
CA ILE A 127 1.05 -11.21 -19.74
C ILE A 127 0.73 -9.91 -19.03
N LEU A 128 1.59 -8.91 -19.14
CA LEU A 128 1.25 -7.55 -18.70
C LEU A 128 0.18 -6.97 -19.60
N SER A 129 -0.82 -6.31 -19.03
CA SER A 129 -1.93 -5.70 -19.78
C SER A 129 -1.45 -4.71 -20.85
N LYS A 130 -0.30 -4.05 -20.64
CA LYS A 130 0.30 -3.14 -21.64
C LYS A 130 0.81 -3.84 -22.90
N ASP A 131 1.07 -5.17 -22.84
CA ASP A 131 1.65 -5.93 -23.93
C ASP A 131 0.60 -6.63 -24.81
N ILE A 132 -0.69 -6.34 -24.54
CA ILE A 132 -1.80 -6.85 -25.34
C ILE A 132 -1.93 -6.07 -26.64
N VAL A 133 -2.26 -6.77 -27.72
CA VAL A 133 -2.39 -6.17 -29.07
C VAL A 133 -3.73 -6.54 -29.71
N PRO A 134 -4.26 -5.74 -30.63
CA PRO A 134 -5.45 -6.11 -31.39
C PRO A 134 -5.27 -7.45 -32.11
N GLY A 135 -6.27 -8.35 -31.97
CA GLY A 135 -6.23 -9.73 -32.48
C GLY A 135 -5.72 -10.78 -31.48
N ASP A 136 -5.24 -10.38 -30.29
CA ASP A 136 -5.01 -11.33 -29.21
C ASP A 136 -6.31 -12.01 -28.79
N ILE A 137 -6.21 -13.23 -28.29
CA ILE A 137 -7.33 -13.96 -27.72
C ILE A 137 -7.30 -13.81 -26.20
N LEU A 138 -8.23 -13.02 -25.66
CA LEU A 138 -8.41 -12.86 -24.22
C LEU A 138 -9.14 -14.06 -23.64
N PHE A 139 -8.64 -14.57 -22.53
CA PHE A 139 -9.32 -15.54 -21.69
C PHE A 139 -9.78 -14.83 -20.41
N LEU A 140 -11.09 -14.77 -20.18
CA LEU A 140 -11.73 -14.03 -19.12
C LEU A 140 -12.38 -14.97 -18.11
N GLU A 141 -12.13 -14.76 -16.83
CA GLU A 141 -12.72 -15.49 -15.70
C GLU A 141 -13.21 -14.52 -14.64
N ALA A 142 -14.14 -14.98 -13.78
CA ALA A 142 -14.61 -14.17 -12.66
C ALA A 142 -13.45 -13.65 -11.80
N GLY A 143 -13.46 -12.34 -11.55
CA GLY A 143 -12.39 -11.62 -10.84
C GLY A 143 -11.35 -10.97 -11.74
N ASP A 144 -11.36 -11.22 -13.07
CA ASP A 144 -10.44 -10.56 -13.98
C ASP A 144 -10.91 -9.13 -14.31
N LEU A 145 -9.94 -8.20 -14.35
CA LEU A 145 -10.14 -6.89 -14.95
C LEU A 145 -9.89 -7.01 -16.47
N ILE A 146 -10.85 -6.57 -17.29
CA ILE A 146 -10.72 -6.64 -18.74
C ILE A 146 -9.71 -5.62 -19.21
N ALA A 147 -8.64 -6.10 -19.85
CA ALA A 147 -7.48 -5.28 -20.18
C ALA A 147 -7.65 -4.41 -21.45
N ALA A 148 -8.56 -4.81 -22.36
CA ALA A 148 -8.78 -4.15 -23.64
C ALA A 148 -10.21 -4.44 -24.16
N ASP A 149 -10.68 -3.66 -25.13
CA ASP A 149 -11.98 -3.94 -25.75
C ASP A 149 -11.91 -5.20 -26.61
N GLY A 150 -12.94 -6.03 -26.53
CA GLY A 150 -12.97 -7.32 -27.24
C GLY A 150 -14.36 -7.74 -27.71
N ARG A 151 -14.40 -8.57 -28.77
CA ARG A 151 -15.60 -9.26 -29.27
C ARG A 151 -15.62 -10.68 -28.71
N ILE A 152 -16.66 -11.03 -27.99
CA ILE A 152 -16.82 -12.37 -27.42
C ILE A 152 -17.05 -13.39 -28.54
N ILE A 153 -16.26 -14.46 -28.56
CA ILE A 153 -16.37 -15.56 -29.52
C ILE A 153 -16.86 -16.86 -28.88
N GLU A 154 -16.72 -16.97 -27.55
CA GLU A 154 -17.23 -18.09 -26.77
C GLU A 154 -17.64 -17.57 -25.38
N ASN A 155 -18.81 -18.01 -24.90
CA ASN A 155 -19.36 -17.52 -23.64
C ASN A 155 -19.90 -18.66 -22.77
N HIS A 156 -19.58 -18.62 -21.48
CA HIS A 156 -20.09 -19.51 -20.45
C HIS A 156 -20.61 -18.67 -19.27
N SER A 157 -21.86 -18.17 -19.43
CA SER A 157 -22.56 -17.36 -18.41
C SER A 157 -21.75 -16.16 -17.90
N LEU A 158 -21.00 -15.47 -18.80
CA LEU A 158 -20.21 -14.30 -18.44
C LEU A 158 -21.10 -13.16 -17.97
N GLN A 159 -20.82 -12.60 -16.81
CA GLN A 159 -21.39 -11.34 -16.33
C GLN A 159 -20.30 -10.33 -16.07
N VAL A 160 -20.51 -9.10 -16.52
CA VAL A 160 -19.51 -8.02 -16.44
C VAL A 160 -20.11 -6.80 -15.78
N ASN A 161 -19.44 -6.25 -14.78
CA ASN A 161 -19.78 -4.95 -14.22
C ASN A 161 -19.16 -3.85 -15.08
N GLU A 162 -19.98 -3.09 -15.76
CA GLU A 162 -19.61 -2.01 -16.66
C GLU A 162 -19.85 -0.61 -16.07
N SER A 163 -20.03 -0.51 -14.76
CA SER A 163 -20.33 0.75 -14.06
C SER A 163 -19.30 1.86 -14.30
N SER A 164 -18.05 1.49 -14.56
CA SER A 164 -16.98 2.43 -14.91
C SER A 164 -17.20 3.16 -16.24
N LEU A 165 -17.99 2.57 -17.14
CA LEU A 165 -18.28 3.11 -18.47
C LEU A 165 -19.72 3.59 -18.62
N THR A 166 -20.67 2.85 -18.08
CA THR A 166 -22.12 3.10 -18.25
C THR A 166 -22.74 3.86 -17.07
N GLY A 167 -22.08 3.82 -15.90
CA GLY A 167 -22.62 4.36 -14.65
C GLY A 167 -23.64 3.45 -13.96
N GLU A 168 -24.04 2.33 -14.58
CA GLU A 168 -24.99 1.36 -14.01
C GLU A 168 -24.28 0.33 -13.13
N SER A 169 -24.76 0.14 -11.90
CA SER A 169 -24.10 -0.71 -10.90
C SER A 169 -24.39 -2.20 -11.05
N LEU A 170 -25.42 -2.58 -11.83
CA LEU A 170 -25.78 -3.97 -12.04
C LEU A 170 -24.85 -4.63 -13.07
N ALA A 171 -24.48 -5.88 -12.81
CA ALA A 171 -23.69 -6.66 -13.76
C ALA A 171 -24.53 -6.99 -15.01
N VAL A 172 -23.93 -6.83 -16.18
CA VAL A 172 -24.56 -7.10 -17.48
C VAL A 172 -24.23 -8.52 -17.91
N GLU A 173 -25.25 -9.31 -18.21
CA GLU A 173 -25.07 -10.64 -18.79
C GLU A 173 -24.64 -10.52 -20.25
N LYS A 174 -23.57 -11.21 -20.60
CA LYS A 174 -22.93 -11.18 -21.93
C LYS A 174 -23.29 -12.46 -22.71
N ASN A 175 -23.26 -12.37 -24.06
CA ASN A 175 -23.44 -13.50 -24.96
C ASN A 175 -22.45 -13.45 -26.14
N ALA A 176 -22.48 -14.47 -27.00
CA ALA A 176 -21.63 -14.50 -28.21
C ALA A 176 -22.45 -14.27 -29.51
N GLU A 177 -23.74 -13.99 -29.40
CA GLU A 177 -24.65 -13.82 -30.53
C GLU A 177 -24.31 -12.58 -31.36
N VAL A 178 -24.66 -12.60 -32.63
CA VAL A 178 -24.51 -11.45 -33.51
C VAL A 178 -25.67 -10.48 -33.26
N LEU A 179 -25.34 -9.23 -32.97
CA LEU A 179 -26.32 -8.18 -32.77
C LEU A 179 -26.72 -7.53 -34.11
N SER A 180 -27.84 -6.78 -34.12
CA SER A 180 -28.30 -6.07 -35.31
C SER A 180 -27.28 -5.04 -35.79
N ASP A 181 -27.35 -4.68 -37.10
CA ASP A 181 -26.46 -3.66 -37.71
C ASP A 181 -26.83 -2.21 -37.36
N ASP A 182 -27.85 -1.98 -36.54
CA ASP A 182 -28.26 -0.67 -36.05
C ASP A 182 -27.21 -0.06 -35.10
N GLU A 183 -27.29 1.23 -34.85
CA GLU A 183 -26.48 1.87 -33.80
C GLU A 183 -26.96 1.47 -32.42
N ILE A 184 -26.21 0.59 -31.75
CA ILE A 184 -26.53 0.07 -30.42
C ILE A 184 -25.73 0.86 -29.38
N PRO A 185 -26.39 1.39 -28.32
CA PRO A 185 -25.68 2.01 -27.18
C PRO A 185 -24.66 1.07 -26.56
N LEU A 186 -23.63 1.62 -25.92
CA LEU A 186 -22.54 0.84 -25.34
C LEU A 186 -23.04 -0.23 -24.34
N SER A 187 -23.97 0.14 -23.46
CA SER A 187 -24.62 -0.72 -22.47
C SER A 187 -25.30 -1.95 -23.04
N ASP A 188 -25.78 -1.85 -24.27
CA ASP A 188 -26.60 -2.89 -24.93
C ASP A 188 -25.79 -3.83 -25.85
N ARG A 189 -24.48 -3.56 -26.00
CA ARG A 189 -23.54 -4.40 -26.75
C ARG A 189 -23.15 -5.65 -25.96
N LYS A 190 -24.13 -6.57 -25.79
CA LYS A 190 -23.96 -7.77 -24.95
C LYS A 190 -22.90 -8.76 -25.44
N ASN A 191 -22.47 -8.66 -26.69
CA ASN A 191 -21.45 -9.52 -27.28
C ASN A 191 -20.06 -8.87 -27.32
N MET A 192 -19.91 -7.70 -26.69
CA MET A 192 -18.63 -7.01 -26.54
C MET A 192 -18.25 -6.94 -25.08
N VAL A 193 -16.94 -6.88 -24.83
CA VAL A 193 -16.32 -6.56 -23.52
C VAL A 193 -15.46 -5.32 -23.67
N PHE A 194 -15.33 -4.54 -22.62
CA PHE A 194 -14.64 -3.25 -22.66
C PHE A 194 -13.54 -3.16 -21.62
N GLY A 195 -12.42 -2.54 -22.02
CA GLY A 195 -11.30 -2.30 -21.14
C GLY A 195 -11.67 -1.50 -19.88
N GLY A 196 -11.13 -1.88 -18.72
CA GLY A 196 -11.42 -1.22 -17.43
C GLY A 196 -12.74 -1.66 -16.76
N THR A 197 -13.40 -2.69 -17.29
CA THR A 197 -14.60 -3.30 -16.69
C THR A 197 -14.25 -4.64 -16.02
N LEU A 198 -15.14 -5.14 -15.17
CA LEU A 198 -14.89 -6.23 -14.26
C LEU A 198 -15.73 -7.45 -14.58
N VAL A 199 -15.10 -8.62 -14.68
CA VAL A 199 -15.81 -9.91 -14.75
C VAL A 199 -16.29 -10.30 -13.35
N THR A 200 -17.62 -10.35 -13.15
CA THR A 200 -18.22 -10.69 -11.85
C THR A 200 -18.57 -12.17 -11.73
N TYR A 201 -18.90 -12.82 -12.86
CA TYR A 201 -19.30 -14.22 -12.89
C TYR A 201 -19.01 -14.86 -14.25
N GLY A 202 -18.80 -16.18 -14.29
CA GLY A 202 -18.65 -16.96 -15.51
C GLY A 202 -17.26 -16.83 -16.16
N ARG A 203 -17.18 -17.27 -17.41
CA ARG A 203 -15.96 -17.20 -18.23
C ARG A 203 -16.28 -16.98 -19.69
N ALA A 204 -15.34 -16.40 -20.44
CA ALA A 204 -15.48 -16.22 -21.88
C ALA A 204 -14.13 -16.15 -22.59
N ILE A 205 -14.18 -16.33 -23.92
CA ILE A 205 -13.06 -16.08 -24.83
C ILE A 205 -13.47 -14.91 -25.73
N ALA A 206 -12.60 -13.90 -25.86
CA ALA A 206 -12.87 -12.74 -26.69
C ALA A 206 -11.65 -12.40 -27.57
N VAL A 207 -11.89 -11.90 -28.78
CA VAL A 207 -10.83 -11.34 -29.66
C VAL A 207 -10.66 -9.86 -29.30
N VAL A 208 -9.44 -9.44 -29.00
CA VAL A 208 -9.10 -8.02 -28.76
C VAL A 208 -9.35 -7.22 -30.02
N THR A 209 -10.17 -6.20 -29.90
CA THR A 209 -10.56 -5.34 -31.03
C THR A 209 -9.90 -3.97 -30.98
N SER A 210 -9.71 -3.42 -29.78
CA SER A 210 -9.13 -2.09 -29.59
C SER A 210 -8.30 -2.03 -28.31
N THR A 211 -7.20 -1.28 -28.37
CA THR A 211 -6.23 -1.12 -27.26
C THR A 211 -5.92 0.35 -27.03
N GLY A 212 -5.46 0.68 -25.81
CA GLY A 212 -4.96 1.99 -25.43
C GLY A 212 -5.94 3.13 -25.71
N MET A 213 -5.48 4.17 -26.38
CA MET A 213 -6.30 5.35 -26.69
C MET A 213 -7.42 5.09 -27.70
N ASN A 214 -7.41 3.95 -28.40
CA ASN A 214 -8.45 3.55 -29.33
C ASN A 214 -9.58 2.74 -28.68
N SER A 215 -9.43 2.32 -27.41
CA SER A 215 -10.47 1.69 -26.62
C SER A 215 -11.55 2.71 -26.19
N GLU A 216 -12.70 2.23 -25.73
CA GLU A 216 -13.74 3.11 -25.18
C GLU A 216 -13.23 3.85 -23.93
N LEU A 217 -12.45 3.18 -23.08
CA LEU A 217 -11.78 3.82 -21.95
C LEU A 217 -10.81 4.93 -22.41
N GLY A 218 -10.07 4.68 -23.51
CA GLY A 218 -9.17 5.67 -24.11
C GLY A 218 -9.90 6.90 -24.65
N ARG A 219 -11.12 6.72 -25.20
CA ARG A 219 -11.98 7.84 -25.65
C ARG A 219 -12.44 8.69 -24.47
N ILE A 220 -12.87 8.06 -23.37
CA ILE A 220 -13.23 8.77 -22.13
C ILE A 220 -12.04 9.52 -21.58
N ALA A 221 -10.86 8.90 -21.54
CA ALA A 221 -9.63 9.54 -21.08
C ALA A 221 -9.27 10.79 -21.90
N ASN A 222 -9.47 10.76 -23.23
CA ASN A 222 -9.29 11.93 -24.10
C ASN A 222 -10.22 13.10 -23.72
N LEU A 223 -11.47 12.82 -23.35
CA LEU A 223 -12.43 13.82 -22.89
C LEU A 223 -12.05 14.39 -21.51
N MET A 224 -11.31 13.62 -20.68
CA MET A 224 -10.90 13.97 -19.32
C MET A 224 -9.49 14.56 -19.22
N GLU A 225 -8.85 14.97 -20.31
CA GLU A 225 -7.42 15.40 -20.39
C GLU A 225 -7.02 16.54 -19.44
N ASN A 226 -7.99 17.16 -18.73
CA ASN A 226 -7.79 18.31 -17.84
C ASN A 226 -7.84 18.01 -16.33
N THR A 227 -7.95 16.76 -15.90
CA THR A 227 -7.97 16.44 -14.47
C THR A 227 -6.56 16.48 -13.87
N GLN A 228 -6.32 17.44 -12.97
CA GLN A 228 -5.07 17.56 -12.21
C GLN A 228 -4.90 16.38 -11.24
N ALA A 229 -3.67 15.92 -11.05
CA ALA A 229 -3.34 14.95 -10.00
C ALA A 229 -3.83 15.47 -8.64
N LYS A 230 -4.59 14.66 -7.89
CA LYS A 230 -5.13 15.05 -6.58
C LYS A 230 -4.00 15.08 -5.55
N GLU A 231 -3.79 16.24 -4.92
CA GLU A 231 -2.83 16.42 -3.83
C GLU A 231 -3.20 15.60 -2.58
N THR A 232 -2.19 15.21 -1.79
CA THR A 232 -2.42 14.52 -0.51
C THR A 232 -3.02 15.46 0.54
N PRO A 233 -3.74 14.97 1.57
CA PRO A 233 -4.24 15.80 2.67
C PRO A 233 -3.12 16.61 3.35
N LEU A 234 -1.95 16.00 3.50
CA LEU A 234 -0.76 16.63 4.05
C LEU A 234 -0.28 17.79 3.17
N GLN A 235 -0.16 17.59 1.84
CA GLN A 235 0.21 18.65 0.91
C GLN A 235 -0.78 19.82 0.99
N LYS A 236 -2.10 19.56 0.95
CA LYS A 236 -3.12 20.61 1.10
C LYS A 236 -3.02 21.37 2.42
N THR A 237 -2.68 20.68 3.52
CA THR A 237 -2.50 21.32 4.83
C THR A 237 -1.26 22.21 4.85
N LEU A 238 -0.16 21.76 4.24
CA LEU A 238 1.07 22.52 4.10
C LEU A 238 0.91 23.71 3.19
N ASP A 239 0.19 23.58 2.07
CA ASP A 239 -0.07 24.69 1.15
C ASP A 239 -0.95 25.77 1.80
N LYS A 240 -1.98 25.37 2.56
CA LYS A 240 -2.78 26.30 3.37
C LYS A 240 -1.94 27.02 4.43
N PHE A 241 -1.02 26.31 5.09
CA PHE A 241 -0.11 26.88 6.07
C PHE A 241 0.86 27.85 5.41
N SER A 242 1.50 27.45 4.30
CA SER A 242 2.42 28.30 3.53
C SER A 242 1.74 29.57 3.05
N GLY A 243 0.47 29.49 2.60
CA GLY A 243 -0.31 30.65 2.23
C GLY A 243 -0.57 31.61 3.41
N LYS A 244 -0.91 31.10 4.60
CA LYS A 244 -1.08 31.93 5.81
C LYS A 244 0.25 32.55 6.25
N LEU A 245 1.32 31.75 6.21
CA LEU A 245 2.66 32.23 6.54
C LEU A 245 3.10 33.34 5.59
N ALA A 246 2.87 33.20 4.28
CA ALA A 246 3.18 34.22 3.29
C ALA A 246 2.46 35.56 3.58
N ILE A 247 1.18 35.53 3.97
CA ILE A 247 0.44 36.72 4.34
C ILE A 247 1.08 37.41 5.56
N ILE A 248 1.43 36.64 6.61
CA ILE A 248 2.09 37.17 7.81
C ILE A 248 3.42 37.82 7.43
N ILE A 249 4.23 37.13 6.61
CA ILE A 249 5.53 37.60 6.16
C ILE A 249 5.40 38.91 5.36
N ILE A 250 4.52 38.93 4.38
CA ILE A 250 4.26 40.16 3.58
C ILE A 250 3.88 41.32 4.50
N THR A 251 3.05 41.08 5.51
CA THR A 251 2.66 42.11 6.48
C THR A 251 3.88 42.62 7.26
N ILE A 252 4.74 41.73 7.73
CA ILE A 252 5.98 42.11 8.43
C ILE A 252 6.95 42.84 7.50
N CYS A 253 7.07 42.41 6.23
CA CYS A 253 7.89 43.09 5.23
C CYS A 253 7.44 44.52 4.99
N ILE A 254 6.12 44.76 4.89
CA ILE A 254 5.58 46.09 4.74
C ILE A 254 5.87 46.96 5.98
N ILE A 255 5.71 46.41 7.18
CA ILE A 255 6.02 47.11 8.43
C ILE A 255 7.49 47.48 8.46
N VAL A 256 8.41 46.57 8.16
CA VAL A 256 9.85 46.83 8.15
C VAL A 256 10.21 47.87 7.08
N PHE A 257 9.65 47.74 5.88
CA PHE A 257 9.83 48.73 4.80
C PHE A 257 9.44 50.14 5.21
N VAL A 258 8.26 50.31 5.80
CA VAL A 258 7.76 51.59 6.28
C VAL A 258 8.64 52.12 7.42
N LEU A 259 9.09 51.29 8.33
CA LEU A 259 9.95 51.66 9.47
C LEU A 259 11.31 52.15 8.99
N GLU A 260 11.92 51.49 7.99
CA GLU A 260 13.21 51.92 7.42
C GLU A 260 13.08 53.27 6.68
N ILE A 261 12.00 53.49 5.93
CA ILE A 261 11.72 54.78 5.30
C ILE A 261 11.49 55.90 6.34
N TYR A 262 10.80 55.59 7.44
CA TYR A 262 10.59 56.55 8.52
C TYR A 262 11.90 56.96 9.21
N ARG A 263 12.96 56.17 9.06
CA ARG A 263 14.30 56.43 9.58
C ARG A 263 15.23 57.10 8.58
N ASP A 264 14.68 57.70 7.53
CA ASP A 264 15.44 58.36 6.47
C ASP A 264 16.40 57.45 5.66
N GLU A 265 16.21 56.10 5.75
CA GLU A 265 16.93 55.16 4.87
C GLU A 265 16.47 55.33 3.42
N SER A 266 17.39 55.05 2.50
CA SER A 266 17.05 55.09 1.09
C SER A 266 15.98 54.03 0.75
N ILE A 267 15.08 54.35 -0.19
CA ILE A 267 14.02 53.43 -0.66
C ILE A 267 14.64 52.05 -1.07
N LEU A 268 15.84 52.10 -1.66
CA LEU A 268 16.54 50.88 -2.07
C LEU A 268 16.95 50.03 -0.85
N ASN A 269 17.53 50.63 0.19
CA ASN A 269 17.94 49.92 1.41
C ASN A 269 16.72 49.34 2.14
N ALA A 270 15.65 50.13 2.30
CA ALA A 270 14.40 49.67 2.88
C ALA A 270 13.78 48.51 2.10
N LEU A 271 13.81 48.58 0.77
CA LEU A 271 13.35 47.46 -0.08
C LEU A 271 14.22 46.24 0.06
N MET A 272 15.55 46.39 0.11
CA MET A 272 16.48 45.26 0.30
C MET A 272 16.28 44.57 1.64
N PHE A 273 15.99 45.30 2.73
CA PHE A 273 15.60 44.71 4.01
C PHE A 273 14.31 43.91 3.90
N ALA A 274 13.28 44.44 3.28
CA ALA A 274 12.01 43.75 3.08
C ALA A 274 12.17 42.48 2.22
N VAL A 275 12.98 42.55 1.14
CA VAL A 275 13.28 41.40 0.27
C VAL A 275 14.08 40.32 1.02
N ALA A 276 15.13 40.72 1.79
CA ALA A 276 15.89 39.78 2.59
C ALA A 276 14.98 39.05 3.59
N LEU A 277 14.10 39.78 4.26
CA LEU A 277 13.12 39.21 5.20
C LEU A 277 12.16 38.23 4.50
N ALA A 278 11.62 38.60 3.32
CA ALA A 278 10.76 37.75 2.54
C ALA A 278 11.45 36.43 2.16
N VAL A 279 12.69 36.50 1.66
CA VAL A 279 13.49 35.34 1.27
C VAL A 279 13.82 34.45 2.48
N ALA A 280 14.17 35.08 3.64
CA ALA A 280 14.45 34.34 4.88
C ALA A 280 13.26 33.53 5.36
N ALA A 281 12.05 34.02 5.11
CA ALA A 281 10.85 33.57 5.79
C ALA A 281 10.11 32.44 5.07
N ILE A 282 10.22 32.34 3.75
CA ILE A 282 9.46 31.35 2.95
C ILE A 282 10.28 30.06 2.79
N PRO A 283 9.77 28.93 3.32
CA PRO A 283 10.45 27.62 3.16
C PRO A 283 10.13 27.02 1.77
N GLU A 284 10.81 27.47 0.71
CA GLU A 284 10.55 27.08 -0.68
C GLU A 284 10.65 25.56 -0.90
N ALA A 285 11.57 24.90 -0.23
CA ALA A 285 11.81 23.46 -0.39
C ALA A 285 10.79 22.57 0.33
N LEU A 286 9.86 23.12 1.12
CA LEU A 286 9.01 22.34 2.04
C LEU A 286 8.15 21.28 1.32
N SER A 287 7.38 21.67 0.31
CA SER A 287 6.50 20.77 -0.44
C SER A 287 7.31 19.72 -1.23
N SER A 288 8.44 20.14 -1.81
CA SER A 288 9.33 19.22 -2.55
C SER A 288 9.97 18.17 -1.64
N ILE A 289 10.45 18.57 -0.45
CA ILE A 289 11.05 17.67 0.53
C ILE A 289 10.03 16.65 1.02
N VAL A 290 8.80 17.07 1.33
CA VAL A 290 7.73 16.15 1.75
C VAL A 290 7.46 15.11 0.68
N THR A 291 7.36 15.52 -0.59
CA THR A 291 7.15 14.61 -1.71
C THR A 291 8.31 13.61 -1.88
N ILE A 292 9.55 14.08 -1.77
CA ILE A 292 10.75 13.23 -1.85
C ILE A 292 10.77 12.22 -0.69
N VAL A 293 10.49 12.66 0.54
CA VAL A 293 10.47 11.77 1.72
C VAL A 293 9.36 10.71 1.61
N LEU A 294 8.17 11.09 1.13
CA LEU A 294 7.10 10.14 0.84
C LEU A 294 7.53 9.13 -0.22
N ALA A 295 8.13 9.57 -1.32
CA ALA A 295 8.58 8.69 -2.40
C ALA A 295 9.67 7.70 -1.95
N LEU A 296 10.68 8.16 -1.19
CA LEU A 296 11.72 7.29 -0.62
C LEU A 296 11.12 6.31 0.41
N GLY A 297 10.13 6.76 1.17
CA GLY A 297 9.41 5.91 2.11
C GLY A 297 8.63 4.80 1.43
N THR A 298 7.96 5.10 0.32
CA THR A 298 7.22 4.11 -0.47
C THR A 298 8.14 3.10 -1.15
N GLU A 299 9.30 3.53 -1.66
CA GLU A 299 10.33 2.61 -2.18
C GLU A 299 10.80 1.63 -1.11
N LYS A 300 11.00 2.09 0.12
CA LYS A 300 11.33 1.22 1.25
C LYS A 300 10.21 0.22 1.55
N MET A 301 8.95 0.68 1.59
CA MET A 301 7.80 -0.20 1.83
C MET A 301 7.67 -1.27 0.75
N ALA A 302 7.91 -0.93 -0.53
CA ALA A 302 7.90 -1.88 -1.63
C ALA A 302 8.97 -2.97 -1.48
N LYS A 303 10.18 -2.62 -1.01
CA LYS A 303 11.24 -3.59 -0.67
C LYS A 303 10.87 -4.50 0.50
N GLU A 304 9.91 -4.10 1.32
CA GLU A 304 9.37 -4.86 2.45
C GLU A 304 7.99 -5.45 2.13
N ASN A 305 7.73 -5.78 0.86
CA ASN A 305 6.55 -6.45 0.33
C ASN A 305 5.23 -5.65 0.41
N ALA A 306 5.27 -4.33 0.63
CA ALA A 306 4.09 -3.47 0.63
C ALA A 306 4.20 -2.42 -0.49
N ILE A 307 3.54 -2.67 -1.63
CA ILE A 307 3.49 -1.74 -2.76
C ILE A 307 2.40 -0.69 -2.52
N ILE A 308 2.78 0.58 -2.55
CA ILE A 308 1.88 1.71 -2.35
C ILE A 308 1.46 2.28 -3.71
N LYS A 309 0.17 2.24 -4.03
CA LYS A 309 -0.38 2.81 -5.28
C LYS A 309 -0.66 4.31 -5.18
N ASP A 310 -1.05 4.80 -4.01
CA ASP A 310 -1.35 6.21 -3.75
C ASP A 310 -0.52 6.71 -2.56
N LEU A 311 0.24 7.79 -2.76
CA LEU A 311 1.04 8.42 -1.70
C LEU A 311 0.23 8.82 -0.46
N LYS A 312 -1.09 9.05 -0.62
CA LYS A 312 -1.99 9.31 0.52
C LYS A 312 -2.06 8.14 1.49
N ALA A 313 -1.92 6.92 0.98
CA ALA A 313 -1.95 5.72 1.80
C ALA A 313 -0.79 5.67 2.80
N VAL A 314 0.38 6.24 2.47
CA VAL A 314 1.52 6.32 3.40
C VAL A 314 1.17 7.10 4.66
N GLU A 315 0.52 8.25 4.47
CA GLU A 315 0.06 9.09 5.57
C GLU A 315 -1.02 8.39 6.40
N GLY A 316 -1.98 7.77 5.72
CA GLY A 316 -3.08 7.02 6.32
C GLY A 316 -2.58 5.81 7.11
N LEU A 317 -1.65 5.01 6.55
CA LEU A 317 -1.04 3.85 7.23
C LEU A 317 -0.46 4.23 8.59
N GLY A 318 0.27 5.35 8.68
CA GLY A 318 0.82 5.81 9.95
C GLY A 318 -0.21 6.21 11.00
N ALA A 319 -1.46 6.42 10.60
CA ALA A 319 -2.56 6.85 11.46
C ALA A 319 -3.60 5.74 11.71
N VAL A 320 -3.46 4.56 11.09
CA VAL A 320 -4.39 3.44 11.25
C VAL A 320 -4.60 3.11 12.71
N SER A 321 -5.87 3.04 13.12
CA SER A 321 -6.32 2.67 14.47
C SER A 321 -7.13 1.38 14.51
N VAL A 322 -7.68 0.94 13.35
CA VAL A 322 -8.40 -0.32 13.20
C VAL A 322 -7.95 -1.02 11.93
N ILE A 323 -7.66 -2.32 12.02
CA ILE A 323 -7.38 -3.16 10.86
C ILE A 323 -8.48 -4.22 10.76
N CYS A 324 -9.36 -4.07 9.78
CA CYS A 324 -10.36 -5.06 9.40
C CYS A 324 -9.71 -6.04 8.43
N SER A 325 -9.47 -7.27 8.86
CA SER A 325 -8.78 -8.27 8.05
C SER A 325 -9.73 -9.39 7.63
N ASP A 326 -9.72 -9.74 6.34
CA ASP A 326 -10.26 -11.01 5.92
C ASP A 326 -9.45 -12.14 6.57
N LYS A 327 -10.10 -13.26 6.86
CA LYS A 327 -9.45 -14.42 7.46
C LYS A 327 -8.60 -15.16 6.46
N THR A 328 -9.23 -15.57 5.33
CA THR A 328 -8.66 -16.51 4.36
C THR A 328 -7.52 -15.88 3.57
N GLY A 329 -6.41 -16.58 3.45
CA GLY A 329 -5.26 -16.10 2.70
C GLY A 329 -4.44 -14.98 3.35
N THR A 330 -5.04 -14.22 4.29
CA THR A 330 -4.36 -13.11 4.99
C THR A 330 -3.87 -13.51 6.38
N LEU A 331 -4.81 -13.91 7.26
CA LEU A 331 -4.50 -14.38 8.62
C LEU A 331 -4.16 -15.86 8.64
N THR A 332 -4.71 -16.62 7.69
CA THR A 332 -4.49 -18.05 7.51
C THR A 332 -3.68 -18.34 6.24
N GLN A 333 -3.24 -19.58 6.09
CA GLN A 333 -2.35 -20.01 4.99
C GLN A 333 -3.07 -20.15 3.66
N ASN A 334 -4.41 -20.13 3.63
CA ASN A 334 -5.24 -20.51 2.48
C ASN A 334 -4.95 -21.94 1.99
N LYS A 335 -4.63 -22.83 2.92
CA LYS A 335 -4.29 -24.22 2.65
C LYS A 335 -4.95 -25.12 3.68
N MET A 336 -5.94 -25.90 3.26
CA MET A 336 -6.58 -26.87 4.15
C MET A 336 -5.54 -27.91 4.59
N THR A 337 -5.49 -28.18 5.88
CA THR A 337 -4.54 -29.12 6.49
C THR A 337 -5.27 -30.06 7.44
N VAL A 338 -5.01 -31.35 7.30
CA VAL A 338 -5.57 -32.36 8.21
C VAL A 338 -4.99 -32.17 9.60
N GLN A 339 -5.88 -32.14 10.62
CA GLN A 339 -5.48 -31.99 12.02
C GLN A 339 -5.68 -33.29 12.78
N LYS A 340 -6.92 -33.66 13.01
CA LYS A 340 -7.29 -34.84 13.81
C LYS A 340 -8.08 -35.84 12.98
N VAL A 341 -7.89 -37.09 13.29
CA VAL A 341 -8.54 -38.23 12.66
C VAL A 341 -9.19 -39.11 13.72
N TYR A 342 -10.48 -39.42 13.55
CA TYR A 342 -11.15 -40.40 14.34
C TYR A 342 -11.21 -41.74 13.60
N VAL A 343 -10.50 -42.72 14.10
CA VAL A 343 -10.37 -44.06 13.49
C VAL A 343 -10.15 -45.07 14.60
N ASP A 344 -10.65 -46.30 14.42
CA ASP A 344 -10.49 -47.40 15.41
C ASP A 344 -10.96 -46.96 16.82
N ASN A 345 -12.08 -46.22 16.91
CA ASN A 345 -12.67 -45.62 18.12
C ASN A 345 -11.68 -44.73 18.92
N LYS A 346 -10.72 -44.11 18.22
CA LYS A 346 -9.73 -43.21 18.82
C LYS A 346 -9.61 -41.91 18.02
N LEU A 347 -9.45 -40.83 18.74
CA LEU A 347 -9.10 -39.53 18.15
C LEU A 347 -7.58 -39.37 18.22
N ILE A 348 -6.93 -39.26 17.06
CA ILE A 348 -5.46 -39.16 16.90
C ILE A 348 -5.11 -37.99 15.99
N GLU A 349 -3.84 -37.56 16.01
CA GLU A 349 -3.34 -36.60 15.02
C GLU A 349 -3.19 -37.27 13.64
N GLY A 350 -3.39 -36.52 12.54
CA GLY A 350 -3.30 -37.09 11.17
C GLY A 350 -1.99 -37.83 10.90
N ARG A 351 -0.86 -37.32 11.39
CA ARG A 351 0.48 -37.89 11.26
C ARG A 351 0.71 -39.19 12.06
N GLU A 352 -0.20 -39.53 12.99
CA GLU A 352 -0.12 -40.76 13.80
C GLU A 352 -0.78 -41.96 13.11
N LEU A 353 -1.37 -41.78 11.93
CA LEU A 353 -1.91 -42.85 11.13
C LEU A 353 -0.82 -43.83 10.73
N LYS A 354 -1.11 -45.12 10.85
CA LYS A 354 -0.15 -46.21 10.59
C LYS A 354 -0.61 -47.07 9.41
N LYS A 355 0.25 -47.25 8.42
CA LYS A 355 -0.04 -48.04 7.22
C LYS A 355 -0.26 -49.54 7.52
N ASP A 356 0.35 -50.04 8.59
CA ASP A 356 0.27 -51.46 8.99
C ASP A 356 -1.01 -51.79 9.76
N ASN A 357 -1.73 -50.78 10.29
CA ASN A 357 -3.01 -50.99 10.90
C ASN A 357 -4.13 -51.03 9.85
N LEU A 358 -4.97 -52.05 9.93
CA LEU A 358 -6.00 -52.36 8.93
C LEU A 358 -7.03 -51.23 8.81
N ALA A 359 -7.55 -50.74 9.95
CA ALA A 359 -8.55 -49.62 9.96
C ALA A 359 -7.96 -48.34 9.40
N HIS A 360 -6.72 -47.98 9.80
CA HIS A 360 -6.04 -46.80 9.29
C HIS A 360 -5.83 -46.86 7.78
N ARG A 361 -5.42 -48.01 7.26
CA ARG A 361 -5.20 -48.24 5.83
C ARG A 361 -6.48 -48.12 5.01
N PHE A 362 -7.62 -48.61 5.50
CA PHE A 362 -8.90 -48.38 4.84
C PHE A 362 -9.27 -46.92 4.76
N LEU A 363 -9.08 -46.15 5.83
CA LEU A 363 -9.35 -44.74 5.83
C LEU A 363 -8.43 -43.96 4.87
N ILE A 364 -7.14 -44.25 4.89
CA ILE A 364 -6.13 -43.65 4.00
C ILE A 364 -6.47 -43.97 2.52
N ASN A 365 -6.73 -45.21 2.21
CA ASN A 365 -7.08 -45.60 0.83
C ASN A 365 -8.37 -44.92 0.37
N ASN A 366 -9.37 -44.82 1.22
CA ASN A 366 -10.61 -44.12 0.90
C ASN A 366 -10.35 -42.61 0.64
N ALA A 367 -9.54 -41.98 1.46
CA ALA A 367 -9.18 -40.56 1.31
C ALA A 367 -8.43 -40.25 0.00
N LEU A 368 -7.57 -41.19 -0.47
CA LEU A 368 -6.78 -41.01 -1.68
C LEU A 368 -7.49 -41.49 -2.96
N LEU A 369 -8.35 -42.51 -2.88
CA LEU A 369 -9.05 -43.08 -4.04
C LEU A 369 -10.35 -42.36 -4.37
N CYS A 370 -11.14 -41.97 -3.35
CA CYS A 370 -12.31 -41.15 -3.52
C CYS A 370 -11.91 -39.63 -3.52
N ASN A 371 -11.13 -39.24 -4.56
CA ASN A 371 -10.51 -37.93 -4.61
C ASN A 371 -10.08 -37.60 -6.04
N ASP A 372 -10.32 -36.36 -6.50
CA ASP A 372 -10.01 -35.89 -7.86
C ASP A 372 -8.79 -34.97 -7.91
N SER A 373 -8.32 -34.51 -6.75
CA SER A 373 -7.14 -33.65 -6.64
C SER A 373 -5.85 -34.44 -6.77
N VAL A 374 -4.80 -33.77 -7.27
CA VAL A 374 -3.47 -34.35 -7.46
C VAL A 374 -2.39 -33.34 -7.08
N THR A 375 -1.22 -33.84 -6.68
CA THR A 375 -0.02 -33.03 -6.51
C THR A 375 1.02 -33.47 -7.53
N VAL A 376 1.36 -32.61 -8.50
CA VAL A 376 2.35 -32.90 -9.55
C VAL A 376 3.49 -31.90 -9.45
N GLU A 377 4.72 -32.39 -9.26
CA GLU A 377 5.92 -31.53 -9.13
C GLU A 377 5.77 -30.41 -8.08
N GLY A 378 5.10 -30.70 -6.96
CA GLY A 378 4.84 -29.76 -5.89
C GLY A 378 3.74 -28.73 -6.19
N LYS A 379 3.03 -28.85 -7.32
CA LYS A 379 1.83 -28.06 -7.63
C LYS A 379 0.59 -28.83 -7.27
N GLU A 380 -0.21 -28.25 -6.38
CA GLU A 380 -1.50 -28.76 -5.94
C GLU A 380 -2.57 -28.38 -6.97
N ILE A 381 -3.34 -29.37 -7.45
CA ILE A 381 -4.40 -29.17 -8.45
C ILE A 381 -5.67 -29.84 -7.92
N GLY A 382 -6.75 -29.09 -7.73
CA GLY A 382 -8.05 -29.59 -7.31
C GLY A 382 -8.70 -28.78 -6.19
N ASP A 383 -9.76 -29.34 -5.59
CA ASP A 383 -10.45 -28.70 -4.44
C ASP A 383 -9.54 -28.70 -3.20
N PRO A 384 -9.43 -27.58 -2.46
CA PRO A 384 -8.55 -27.49 -1.29
C PRO A 384 -8.80 -28.56 -0.21
N THR A 385 -10.04 -29.00 -0.05
CA THR A 385 -10.40 -30.06 0.90
C THR A 385 -9.85 -31.43 0.45
N GLU A 386 -9.84 -31.67 -0.84
CA GLU A 386 -9.30 -32.89 -1.44
C GLU A 386 -7.78 -32.88 -1.47
N VAL A 387 -7.18 -31.71 -1.79
CA VAL A 387 -5.73 -31.50 -1.72
C VAL A 387 -5.21 -31.78 -0.31
N ALA A 388 -5.94 -31.40 0.74
CA ALA A 388 -5.56 -31.71 2.12
C ALA A 388 -5.44 -33.22 2.39
N LEU A 389 -6.27 -34.03 1.74
CA LEU A 389 -6.21 -35.50 1.85
C LEU A 389 -5.01 -36.09 1.08
N VAL A 390 -4.69 -35.52 -0.09
CA VAL A 390 -3.48 -35.90 -0.86
C VAL A 390 -2.23 -35.54 -0.06
N ASN A 391 -2.16 -34.34 0.50
CA ASN A 391 -1.03 -33.92 1.34
C ASN A 391 -0.85 -34.80 2.59
N LEU A 392 -1.95 -35.26 3.21
CA LEU A 392 -1.89 -36.27 4.28
C LEU A 392 -1.23 -37.56 3.78
N GLY A 393 -1.53 -38.00 2.55
CA GLY A 393 -0.88 -39.13 1.91
C GLY A 393 0.62 -38.93 1.75
N GLU A 394 1.05 -37.79 1.26
CA GLU A 394 2.48 -37.43 1.13
C GLU A 394 3.20 -37.38 2.49
N GLU A 395 2.59 -36.80 3.53
CA GLU A 395 3.14 -36.81 4.91
C GLU A 395 3.35 -38.24 5.43
N LEU A 396 2.49 -39.17 5.02
CA LEU A 396 2.61 -40.58 5.33
C LEU A 396 3.53 -41.32 4.35
N HIS A 397 4.24 -40.66 3.47
CA HIS A 397 5.09 -41.20 2.41
C HIS A 397 4.32 -42.15 1.49
N LEU A 398 3.16 -41.76 1.04
CA LEU A 398 2.32 -42.44 0.06
C LEU A 398 2.12 -41.52 -1.14
N ASP A 399 2.41 -42.06 -2.33
CA ASP A 399 2.19 -41.38 -3.60
C ASP A 399 0.78 -41.75 -4.10
N GLU A 400 -0.10 -40.73 -4.22
CA GLU A 400 -1.48 -40.94 -4.64
C GLU A 400 -1.60 -41.45 -6.08
N LEU A 401 -0.67 -41.07 -6.97
CA LEU A 401 -0.70 -41.55 -8.36
C LEU A 401 -0.39 -43.03 -8.43
N VAL A 402 0.61 -43.51 -7.67
CA VAL A 402 0.96 -44.95 -7.55
C VAL A 402 -0.18 -45.75 -6.96
N ILE A 403 -0.88 -45.19 -5.95
CA ILE A 403 -2.04 -45.85 -5.34
C ILE A 403 -3.20 -45.95 -6.31
N ARG A 404 -3.49 -44.87 -7.05
CA ARG A 404 -4.56 -44.83 -8.06
C ARG A 404 -4.27 -45.70 -9.27
N GLU A 405 -3.04 -45.84 -9.69
CA GLU A 405 -2.61 -46.79 -10.72
C GLU A 405 -2.83 -48.21 -10.27
N LYS A 406 -2.48 -48.52 -9.00
CA LYS A 406 -2.64 -49.87 -8.41
C LYS A 406 -4.13 -50.23 -8.23
N TYR A 407 -4.99 -49.27 -7.86
CA TYR A 407 -6.39 -49.48 -7.58
C TYR A 407 -7.23 -48.65 -8.55
N GLN A 408 -7.34 -49.12 -9.80
CA GLN A 408 -7.97 -48.41 -10.89
C GLN A 408 -9.44 -48.02 -10.58
N ARG A 409 -9.79 -46.79 -10.83
CA ARG A 409 -11.16 -46.29 -10.78
C ARG A 409 -11.90 -46.75 -12.06
N ILE A 410 -13.05 -47.37 -11.89
CA ILE A 410 -13.90 -47.85 -12.99
C ILE A 410 -15.17 -47.07 -13.16
N SER A 411 -15.71 -46.49 -12.10
CA SER A 411 -16.94 -45.68 -12.13
C SER A 411 -16.95 -44.65 -10.97
N GLU A 412 -17.78 -43.66 -11.07
CA GLU A 412 -17.92 -42.65 -10.01
C GLU A 412 -19.36 -42.05 -9.98
N ILE A 413 -19.74 -41.51 -8.82
CA ILE A 413 -20.83 -40.56 -8.64
C ILE A 413 -20.18 -39.28 -8.09
N PRO A 414 -20.07 -38.21 -8.91
CA PRO A 414 -19.40 -36.97 -8.52
C PRO A 414 -20.03 -36.34 -7.29
N PHE A 415 -19.30 -35.43 -6.63
CA PHE A 415 -19.84 -34.67 -5.51
C PHE A 415 -21.05 -33.84 -5.94
N ASP A 416 -22.07 -33.89 -5.11
CA ASP A 416 -23.34 -33.12 -5.29
C ASP A 416 -23.64 -32.42 -3.95
N SER A 417 -23.86 -31.10 -3.98
CA SER A 417 -24.10 -30.27 -2.80
C SER A 417 -25.40 -30.62 -2.05
N ASP A 418 -26.42 -31.10 -2.75
CA ASP A 418 -27.69 -31.49 -2.12
C ASP A 418 -27.53 -32.86 -1.44
N ARG A 419 -26.82 -33.77 -2.09
CA ARG A 419 -26.49 -35.09 -1.57
C ARG A 419 -25.39 -35.09 -0.54
N LYS A 420 -24.46 -34.13 -0.61
CA LYS A 420 -23.27 -33.93 0.25
C LYS A 420 -22.30 -35.12 0.27
N LEU A 421 -22.30 -35.96 -0.72
CA LEU A 421 -21.49 -37.18 -0.86
C LEU A 421 -20.77 -37.18 -2.21
N MET A 422 -19.65 -37.85 -2.26
CA MET A 422 -18.94 -38.28 -3.45
C MET A 422 -18.61 -39.77 -3.31
N SER A 423 -18.74 -40.53 -4.39
CA SER A 423 -18.48 -41.95 -4.40
C SER A 423 -17.68 -42.38 -5.62
N THR A 424 -16.69 -43.27 -5.44
CA THR A 424 -15.88 -43.85 -6.53
C THR A 424 -15.83 -45.36 -6.39
N VAL A 425 -15.88 -46.06 -7.51
CA VAL A 425 -15.66 -47.51 -7.54
C VAL A 425 -14.25 -47.82 -8.04
N ASN A 426 -13.51 -48.53 -7.24
CA ASN A 426 -12.15 -48.93 -7.56
C ASN A 426 -11.98 -50.45 -7.46
N ILE A 427 -11.07 -51.00 -8.25
CA ILE A 427 -10.71 -52.43 -8.17
C ILE A 427 -9.65 -52.63 -7.09
N VAL A 428 -10.02 -53.25 -5.99
CA VAL A 428 -9.12 -53.56 -4.87
C VAL A 428 -9.09 -55.07 -4.68
N ASN A 429 -7.90 -55.69 -4.85
CA ASN A 429 -7.72 -57.15 -4.72
C ASN A 429 -8.73 -57.96 -5.57
N ASN A 430 -8.96 -57.55 -6.81
CA ASN A 430 -9.89 -58.16 -7.77
C ASN A 430 -11.37 -58.11 -7.35
N LYS A 431 -11.72 -57.20 -6.44
CA LYS A 431 -13.11 -56.90 -6.06
C LYS A 431 -13.45 -55.44 -6.37
N GLN A 432 -14.68 -55.19 -6.75
CA GLN A 432 -15.17 -53.85 -6.85
C GLN A 432 -15.52 -53.30 -5.47
N VAL A 433 -14.92 -52.14 -5.13
CA VAL A 433 -15.13 -51.45 -3.84
C VAL A 433 -15.62 -50.06 -4.10
N LEU A 434 -16.78 -49.73 -3.56
CA LEU A 434 -17.37 -48.40 -3.54
C LEU A 434 -16.82 -47.66 -2.34
N PHE A 435 -16.00 -46.62 -2.61
CA PHE A 435 -15.51 -45.69 -1.60
C PHE A 435 -16.39 -44.43 -1.60
N THR A 436 -16.78 -43.97 -0.44
CA THR A 436 -17.61 -42.80 -0.29
C THR A 436 -17.03 -41.88 0.77
N LYS A 437 -17.04 -40.56 0.46
CA LYS A 437 -16.74 -39.49 1.42
C LYS A 437 -17.82 -38.45 1.43
N GLY A 438 -17.99 -37.76 2.54
CA GLY A 438 -18.90 -36.61 2.63
C GLY A 438 -19.31 -36.22 4.03
N ALA A 439 -20.45 -35.55 4.15
CA ALA A 439 -20.95 -35.06 5.42
C ALA A 439 -21.50 -36.19 6.30
N LEU A 440 -21.11 -36.21 7.59
CA LEU A 440 -21.52 -37.27 8.50
C LEU A 440 -23.04 -37.36 8.71
N ASP A 441 -23.72 -36.22 8.72
CA ASP A 441 -25.18 -36.14 8.91
C ASP A 441 -25.98 -36.95 7.88
N VAL A 442 -25.44 -37.09 6.67
CA VAL A 442 -26.01 -37.92 5.60
C VAL A 442 -25.42 -39.33 5.63
N LEU A 443 -24.12 -39.48 5.75
CA LEU A 443 -23.45 -40.76 5.59
C LEU A 443 -23.80 -41.73 6.73
N ILE A 444 -23.92 -41.24 7.99
CA ILE A 444 -24.14 -42.07 9.16
C ILE A 444 -25.46 -42.86 9.10
N ASN A 445 -26.46 -42.36 8.37
CA ASN A 445 -27.75 -43.05 8.18
C ASN A 445 -27.66 -44.21 7.18
N LYS A 446 -26.59 -44.28 6.37
CA LYS A 446 -26.34 -45.28 5.37
C LYS A 446 -25.30 -46.31 5.83
N VAL A 447 -24.79 -46.17 7.06
CA VAL A 447 -23.75 -47.01 7.65
C VAL A 447 -24.42 -48.06 8.55
N ASN A 448 -24.05 -49.35 8.32
CA ASN A 448 -24.50 -50.49 9.14
C ASN A 448 -23.34 -51.21 9.81
N TYR A 449 -22.14 -51.01 9.36
CA TYR A 449 -20.94 -51.69 9.86
C TYR A 449 -19.83 -50.69 10.18
N VAL A 450 -18.87 -51.04 10.99
CA VAL A 450 -17.65 -50.30 11.33
C VAL A 450 -16.42 -51.17 11.12
N ALA A 451 -15.37 -50.59 10.59
CA ALA A 451 -14.05 -51.20 10.46
C ALA A 451 -13.17 -50.77 11.66
N ASP A 452 -12.62 -51.73 12.36
CA ASP A 452 -11.63 -51.53 13.42
C ASP A 452 -10.37 -52.38 13.19
N SER A 453 -9.44 -52.37 14.14
CA SER A 453 -8.20 -53.13 14.07
C SER A 453 -8.40 -54.65 14.07
N HIS A 454 -9.57 -55.14 14.47
CA HIS A 454 -9.93 -56.55 14.52
C HIS A 454 -10.73 -57.03 13.32
N GLY A 455 -11.21 -56.14 12.48
CA GLY A 455 -11.97 -56.46 11.26
C GLY A 455 -13.26 -55.64 11.10
N ILE A 456 -14.22 -56.17 10.37
CA ILE A 456 -15.53 -55.53 10.13
C ILE A 456 -16.56 -56.14 11.08
N ARG A 457 -17.28 -55.30 11.76
CA ARG A 457 -18.39 -55.70 12.66
C ARG A 457 -19.61 -54.76 12.54
N LYS A 458 -20.74 -55.18 13.01
CA LYS A 458 -21.97 -54.40 12.99
C LYS A 458 -21.82 -53.20 13.93
N LEU A 459 -22.23 -52.02 13.44
CA LEU A 459 -22.23 -50.79 14.21
C LEU A 459 -23.41 -50.83 15.23
N ASN A 460 -23.14 -50.56 16.50
CA ASN A 460 -24.16 -50.48 17.55
C ASN A 460 -24.60 -49.02 17.78
N ASP A 461 -25.70 -48.82 18.51
CA ASP A 461 -26.28 -47.50 18.73
C ASP A 461 -25.42 -46.61 19.67
N GLU A 462 -24.64 -47.13 20.56
CA GLU A 462 -23.74 -46.40 21.44
C GLU A 462 -22.58 -45.81 20.63
N GLU A 463 -21.95 -46.62 19.77
CA GLU A 463 -20.88 -46.17 18.91
C GLU A 463 -21.37 -45.14 17.87
N ARG A 464 -22.58 -45.32 17.32
CA ARG A 464 -23.20 -44.35 16.44
C ARG A 464 -23.35 -42.98 17.14
N LYS A 465 -23.79 -42.96 18.41
CA LYS A 465 -23.87 -41.76 19.23
C LYS A 465 -22.48 -41.18 19.52
N GLU A 466 -21.48 -42.01 19.75
CA GLU A 466 -20.10 -41.57 19.97
C GLU A 466 -19.54 -40.89 18.73
N ILE A 467 -19.67 -41.50 17.53
CA ILE A 467 -19.22 -40.89 16.25
C ILE A 467 -19.87 -39.53 16.05
N ILE A 468 -21.18 -39.39 16.31
CA ILE A 468 -21.90 -38.12 16.19
C ILE A 468 -21.36 -37.11 17.22
N SER A 469 -21.08 -37.56 18.45
CA SER A 469 -20.54 -36.71 19.51
C SER A 469 -19.15 -36.18 19.18
N VAL A 470 -18.27 -37.08 18.65
CA VAL A 470 -16.91 -36.67 18.21
C VAL A 470 -17.00 -35.68 17.04
N ASN A 471 -17.86 -35.92 16.07
CA ASN A 471 -18.07 -34.97 14.97
C ASN A 471 -18.52 -33.60 15.49
N LYS A 472 -19.47 -33.59 16.46
CA LYS A 472 -19.91 -32.34 17.08
C LYS A 472 -18.76 -31.64 17.83
N GLN A 473 -18.00 -32.36 18.63
CA GLN A 473 -16.85 -31.84 19.37
C GLN A 473 -15.78 -31.22 18.44
N LEU A 474 -15.47 -31.88 17.32
CA LEU A 474 -14.54 -31.36 16.32
C LEU A 474 -15.10 -30.15 15.59
N SER A 475 -16.41 -30.17 15.24
CA SER A 475 -17.08 -29.01 14.63
C SER A 475 -17.10 -27.80 15.55
N GLU A 476 -17.29 -27.99 16.87
CA GLU A 476 -17.24 -26.91 17.87
C GLU A 476 -15.83 -26.32 18.03
N GLN A 477 -14.78 -27.05 17.61
CA GLN A 477 -13.42 -26.54 17.50
C GLN A 477 -13.17 -25.79 16.17
N GLY A 478 -14.19 -25.67 15.32
CA GLY A 478 -14.08 -24.97 14.03
C GLY A 478 -13.45 -25.81 12.91
N LEU A 479 -13.32 -27.12 13.12
CA LEU A 479 -12.74 -28.00 12.10
C LEU A 479 -13.80 -28.39 11.07
N ARG A 480 -13.40 -28.45 9.80
CA ARG A 480 -14.19 -29.07 8.73
C ARG A 480 -13.99 -30.58 8.76
N ILE A 481 -15.06 -31.35 8.76
CA ILE A 481 -15.01 -32.78 8.95
C ILE A 481 -15.56 -33.49 7.71
N LEU A 482 -14.86 -34.50 7.23
CA LEU A 482 -15.30 -35.47 6.25
C LEU A 482 -15.44 -36.83 6.90
N ALA A 483 -16.56 -37.50 6.67
CA ALA A 483 -16.79 -38.87 7.03
C ALA A 483 -16.46 -39.79 5.83
N PHE A 484 -15.92 -40.96 6.12
CA PHE A 484 -15.47 -41.93 5.14
C PHE A 484 -16.09 -43.30 5.41
N ALA A 485 -16.56 -43.94 4.33
CA ALA A 485 -17.12 -45.27 4.39
C ALA A 485 -16.86 -46.03 3.08
N TYR A 486 -16.94 -47.35 3.09
CA TYR A 486 -16.81 -48.14 1.90
C TYR A 486 -17.79 -49.32 1.90
N LYS A 487 -17.96 -49.95 0.73
CA LYS A 487 -18.78 -51.15 0.55
C LYS A 487 -18.18 -52.01 -0.55
N GLU A 488 -18.07 -53.35 -0.34
CA GLU A 488 -17.76 -54.28 -1.42
C GLU A 488 -19.02 -54.47 -2.30
N LEU A 489 -18.89 -54.31 -3.60
CA LEU A 489 -19.95 -54.53 -4.57
C LEU A 489 -19.81 -55.94 -5.16
N GLN A 490 -20.96 -56.50 -5.55
CA GLN A 490 -21.01 -57.60 -6.53
C GLN A 490 -20.80 -56.98 -7.92
N ASP A 491 -20.09 -57.67 -8.83
CA ASP A 491 -19.75 -57.12 -10.13
C ASP A 491 -20.91 -56.43 -10.81
N LYS A 492 -20.81 -55.11 -10.92
CA LYS A 492 -21.75 -54.21 -11.56
C LYS A 492 -21.04 -53.34 -12.59
N GLU A 493 -21.64 -53.19 -13.78
CA GLU A 493 -21.07 -52.34 -14.83
C GLU A 493 -21.28 -50.82 -14.53
N GLU A 494 -22.40 -50.44 -13.94
CA GLU A 494 -22.71 -49.07 -13.58
C GLU A 494 -23.25 -48.95 -12.14
N ILE A 495 -22.84 -47.91 -11.44
CA ILE A 495 -23.35 -47.55 -10.10
C ILE A 495 -24.42 -46.47 -10.15
N THR A 496 -25.36 -46.58 -9.26
CA THR A 496 -26.42 -45.59 -9.07
C THR A 496 -26.46 -45.07 -7.63
N LYS A 497 -27.23 -44.01 -7.39
CA LYS A 497 -27.45 -43.45 -6.04
C LYS A 497 -28.08 -44.46 -5.06
N GLU A 498 -28.72 -45.50 -5.57
CA GLU A 498 -29.33 -46.56 -4.77
C GLU A 498 -28.29 -47.53 -4.17
N ASP A 499 -27.09 -47.62 -4.78
CA ASP A 499 -26.01 -48.44 -4.27
C ASP A 499 -25.33 -47.87 -3.02
N GLU A 500 -25.56 -46.57 -2.77
CA GLU A 500 -25.04 -45.83 -1.61
C GLU A 500 -25.77 -46.17 -0.30
N ASN A 501 -25.74 -47.44 0.11
CA ASN A 501 -26.31 -47.99 1.33
C ASN A 501 -25.47 -49.16 1.85
N ASP A 502 -25.68 -49.56 3.11
CA ASP A 502 -25.03 -50.69 3.79
C ASP A 502 -23.51 -50.53 3.85
N TYR A 503 -23.09 -49.33 4.18
CA TYR A 503 -21.67 -48.98 4.26
C TYR A 503 -20.98 -49.51 5.53
N VAL A 504 -19.68 -49.72 5.40
CA VAL A 504 -18.70 -49.91 6.47
C VAL A 504 -18.05 -48.57 6.76
N PHE A 505 -18.26 -48.02 7.92
CA PHE A 505 -17.63 -46.78 8.38
C PHE A 505 -16.15 -47.00 8.63
N THR A 506 -15.29 -46.11 8.11
CA THR A 506 -13.81 -46.17 8.26
C THR A 506 -13.25 -45.09 9.17
N GLY A 507 -13.92 -43.93 9.29
CA GLY A 507 -13.45 -42.87 10.16
C GLY A 507 -13.90 -41.48 9.75
N LEU A 508 -13.46 -40.51 10.54
CA LEU A 508 -13.59 -39.07 10.27
C LEU A 508 -12.22 -38.43 10.09
N ILE A 509 -12.07 -37.58 9.12
CA ILE A 509 -10.89 -36.73 8.96
C ILE A 509 -11.32 -35.28 9.18
N SER A 510 -10.70 -34.60 10.10
CA SER A 510 -10.93 -33.20 10.35
C SER A 510 -9.77 -32.34 9.87
N MET A 511 -10.09 -31.17 9.30
CA MET A 511 -9.15 -30.26 8.69
C MET A 511 -9.52 -28.81 8.94
N ILE A 512 -8.54 -27.95 8.84
CA ILE A 512 -8.69 -26.50 8.99
C ILE A 512 -7.71 -25.81 8.07
N ASP A 513 -8.01 -24.57 7.67
CA ASP A 513 -7.02 -23.64 7.15
C ASP A 513 -6.30 -22.99 8.34
N PRO A 514 -5.06 -23.39 8.68
CA PRO A 514 -4.40 -22.98 9.91
C PRO A 514 -3.96 -21.51 9.84
N PRO A 515 -3.91 -20.81 10.98
CA PRO A 515 -3.30 -19.50 11.06
C PRO A 515 -1.85 -19.53 10.56
N ARG A 516 -1.41 -18.45 9.93
CA ARG A 516 0.02 -18.24 9.66
C ARG A 516 0.77 -18.12 10.98
N VAL A 517 1.98 -18.65 11.05
CA VAL A 517 2.81 -18.62 12.27
C VAL A 517 3.05 -17.19 12.76
N GLU A 518 3.23 -16.26 11.80
CA GLU A 518 3.51 -14.86 12.08
C GLU A 518 2.27 -14.06 12.52
N SER A 519 1.05 -14.55 12.24
CA SER A 519 -0.19 -13.82 12.51
C SER A 519 -0.38 -13.48 13.98
N LYS A 520 -0.05 -14.41 14.88
CA LYS A 520 -0.18 -14.22 16.33
C LYS A 520 0.74 -13.09 16.84
N ASP A 521 2.00 -13.08 16.41
CA ASP A 521 2.97 -12.03 16.78
C ASP A 521 2.56 -10.68 16.18
N ALA A 522 2.09 -10.67 14.93
CA ALA A 522 1.62 -9.46 14.25
C ALA A 522 0.39 -8.87 14.94
N VAL A 523 -0.59 -9.69 15.31
CA VAL A 523 -1.78 -9.26 16.07
C VAL A 523 -1.37 -8.68 17.45
N HIS A 524 -0.44 -9.33 18.14
CA HIS A 524 0.08 -8.80 19.41
C HIS A 524 0.74 -7.43 19.23
N LYS A 525 1.55 -7.25 18.20
CA LYS A 525 2.16 -5.96 17.85
C LYS A 525 1.12 -4.88 17.51
N CYS A 526 0.02 -5.24 16.80
CA CYS A 526 -1.10 -4.33 16.56
C CYS A 526 -1.70 -3.81 17.86
N ILE A 527 -2.01 -4.71 18.79
CA ILE A 527 -2.63 -4.36 20.08
C ILE A 527 -1.69 -3.47 20.90
N MET A 528 -0.39 -3.80 20.96
CA MET A 528 0.63 -2.97 21.61
C MET A 528 0.76 -1.58 20.96
N ALA A 529 0.54 -1.50 19.66
CA ALA A 529 0.54 -0.25 18.89
C ALA A 529 -0.76 0.58 19.06
N GLY A 530 -1.71 0.12 19.90
CA GLY A 530 -3.01 0.74 20.08
C GLY A 530 -3.95 0.57 18.90
N ILE A 531 -3.72 -0.43 18.04
CA ILE A 531 -4.53 -0.73 16.88
C ILE A 531 -5.46 -1.90 17.20
N LYS A 532 -6.75 -1.77 16.94
CA LYS A 532 -7.74 -2.83 17.11
C LYS A 532 -7.77 -3.72 15.86
N PRO A 533 -7.25 -4.96 15.91
CA PRO A 533 -7.47 -5.93 14.85
C PRO A 533 -8.89 -6.47 14.92
N VAL A 534 -9.54 -6.63 13.78
CA VAL A 534 -10.90 -7.13 13.60
C VAL A 534 -10.90 -8.17 12.49
N MET A 535 -11.48 -9.34 12.75
CA MET A 535 -11.61 -10.39 11.74
C MET A 535 -12.96 -10.29 11.04
N ILE A 536 -12.95 -10.35 9.71
CA ILE A 536 -14.14 -10.35 8.87
C ILE A 536 -14.05 -11.58 7.95
N THR A 537 -15.09 -12.46 7.95
CA THR A 537 -15.03 -13.70 7.18
C THR A 537 -16.38 -14.19 6.72
N GLY A 538 -16.40 -14.95 5.62
CA GLY A 538 -17.55 -15.75 5.18
C GLY A 538 -17.80 -17.02 5.99
N ASP A 539 -16.83 -17.44 6.85
CA ASP A 539 -16.91 -18.65 7.65
C ASP A 539 -17.97 -18.58 8.73
N HIS A 540 -18.29 -19.76 9.28
CA HIS A 540 -19.18 -19.90 10.43
C HIS A 540 -18.60 -19.23 11.68
N LYS A 541 -19.48 -18.63 12.49
CA LYS A 541 -19.14 -17.88 13.73
C LYS A 541 -18.23 -18.67 14.69
N VAL A 542 -18.46 -19.97 14.84
CA VAL A 542 -17.70 -20.83 15.76
C VAL A 542 -16.25 -20.97 15.28
N THR A 543 -16.06 -21.28 13.99
CA THR A 543 -14.74 -21.41 13.37
C THR A 543 -13.96 -20.09 13.44
N ALA A 544 -14.61 -18.99 13.05
CA ALA A 544 -14.00 -17.66 13.07
C ALA A 544 -13.58 -17.25 14.49
N ALA A 545 -14.43 -17.49 15.48
CA ALA A 545 -14.13 -17.18 16.88
C ALA A 545 -13.00 -18.06 17.45
N ALA A 546 -12.92 -19.34 17.08
CA ALA A 546 -11.84 -20.24 17.51
C ALA A 546 -10.47 -19.75 16.99
N ILE A 547 -10.36 -19.45 15.69
CA ILE A 547 -9.14 -18.91 15.08
C ILE A 547 -8.79 -17.55 15.69
N ALA A 548 -9.77 -16.64 15.85
CA ALA A 548 -9.55 -15.32 16.42
C ALA A 548 -9.03 -15.36 17.86
N ARG A 549 -9.46 -16.33 18.67
CA ARG A 549 -8.92 -16.55 20.02
C ARG A 549 -7.49 -17.09 19.98
N GLU A 550 -7.21 -18.02 19.09
CA GLU A 550 -5.90 -18.64 18.93
C GLU A 550 -4.82 -17.60 18.58
N ILE A 551 -5.11 -16.69 17.64
CA ILE A 551 -4.19 -15.65 17.22
C ILE A 551 -4.25 -14.38 18.07
N GLY A 552 -5.20 -14.30 19.02
CA GLY A 552 -5.29 -13.21 19.98
C GLY A 552 -6.09 -11.98 19.52
N ILE A 553 -6.85 -12.05 18.44
CA ILE A 553 -7.78 -11.00 18.00
C ILE A 553 -8.96 -10.86 18.97
N MET A 554 -9.48 -11.98 19.46
CA MET A 554 -10.66 -12.03 20.34
C MET A 554 -10.23 -12.28 21.78
N GLY A 555 -10.46 -11.30 22.66
CA GLY A 555 -10.29 -11.39 24.10
C GLY A 555 -11.50 -12.04 24.81
N LYS A 556 -11.46 -12.04 26.15
CA LYS A 556 -12.55 -12.64 26.98
C LYS A 556 -13.87 -11.89 26.86
N ASP A 557 -13.81 -10.56 26.76
CA ASP A 557 -14.98 -9.67 26.75
C ASP A 557 -15.44 -9.29 25.33
N ASP A 558 -14.69 -9.71 24.31
CA ASP A 558 -15.01 -9.44 22.91
C ASP A 558 -16.10 -10.38 22.40
N ILE A 559 -16.94 -9.89 21.49
CA ILE A 559 -18.04 -10.64 20.89
C ILE A 559 -17.78 -10.96 19.41
N ALA A 560 -18.30 -12.10 18.99
CA ALA A 560 -18.43 -12.49 17.59
C ALA A 560 -19.89 -12.35 17.18
N VAL A 561 -20.15 -11.80 15.97
CA VAL A 561 -21.49 -11.61 15.40
C VAL A 561 -21.57 -12.18 13.99
N GLU A 562 -22.78 -12.60 13.59
CA GLU A 562 -23.07 -13.04 12.21
C GLU A 562 -23.70 -11.91 11.39
N GLY A 563 -23.61 -12.00 10.05
CA GLY A 563 -24.21 -11.04 9.14
C GLY A 563 -25.69 -10.77 9.43
N LEU A 564 -26.47 -11.82 9.69
CA LEU A 564 -27.89 -11.70 10.05
C LEU A 564 -28.12 -10.91 11.36
N GLU A 565 -27.17 -10.87 12.26
CA GLU A 565 -27.24 -10.03 13.47
C GLU A 565 -26.97 -8.56 13.13
N ILE A 566 -26.11 -8.29 12.14
CA ILE A 566 -25.81 -6.94 11.62
C ILE A 566 -27.03 -6.36 10.90
N ASP A 567 -27.79 -7.18 10.15
CA ASP A 567 -28.99 -6.73 9.45
C ASP A 567 -30.10 -6.20 10.37
N LYS A 568 -30.12 -6.68 11.62
CA LYS A 568 -31.06 -6.22 12.65
C LYS A 568 -30.67 -4.88 13.28
N LEU A 569 -29.47 -4.38 13.04
CA LEU A 569 -28.96 -3.14 13.58
C LEU A 569 -29.05 -2.02 12.53
N ASN A 570 -29.50 -0.85 12.91
CA ASN A 570 -29.31 0.35 12.12
C ASN A 570 -27.87 0.86 12.26
N ASP A 571 -27.46 1.84 11.44
CA ASP A 571 -26.07 2.29 11.37
C ASP A 571 -25.61 2.97 12.67
N GLU A 572 -26.48 3.68 13.41
CA GLU A 572 -26.13 4.28 14.71
C GLU A 572 -25.92 3.19 15.78
N GLN A 573 -26.79 2.17 15.82
CA GLN A 573 -26.63 1.05 16.74
C GLN A 573 -25.36 0.24 16.42
N LEU A 574 -25.04 0.06 15.16
CA LEU A 574 -23.81 -0.63 14.75
C LEU A 574 -22.59 0.18 15.18
N LYS A 575 -22.58 1.50 14.99
CA LYS A 575 -21.52 2.41 15.40
C LYS A 575 -21.25 2.35 16.92
N GLU A 576 -22.27 2.22 17.76
CA GLU A 576 -22.09 2.07 19.20
C GLU A 576 -21.47 0.72 19.58
N LYS A 577 -21.83 -0.35 18.86
CA LYS A 577 -21.42 -1.72 19.20
C LYS A 577 -20.08 -2.15 18.60
N VAL A 578 -19.60 -1.52 17.50
CA VAL A 578 -18.38 -1.97 16.78
C VAL A 578 -17.17 -2.11 17.70
N LYS A 579 -17.03 -1.28 18.75
CA LYS A 579 -15.88 -1.30 19.67
C LYS A 579 -15.74 -2.61 20.43
N ASN A 580 -16.85 -3.32 20.67
CA ASN A 580 -16.90 -4.57 21.41
C ASN A 580 -16.88 -5.80 20.50
N ILE A 581 -17.01 -5.60 19.18
CA ILE A 581 -17.03 -6.69 18.21
C ILE A 581 -15.64 -6.85 17.62
N SER A 582 -15.08 -8.04 17.73
CA SER A 582 -13.75 -8.38 17.17
C SER A 582 -13.85 -9.35 16.00
N VAL A 583 -14.99 -10.04 15.83
CA VAL A 583 -15.21 -11.04 14.78
C VAL A 583 -16.57 -10.85 14.14
N TYR A 584 -16.57 -10.76 12.82
CA TYR A 584 -17.75 -10.73 11.96
C TYR A 584 -17.74 -11.95 11.05
N ALA A 585 -18.74 -12.83 11.21
CA ALA A 585 -18.85 -14.12 10.52
C ALA A 585 -20.01 -14.13 9.53
N ARG A 586 -19.94 -14.95 8.48
CA ARG A 586 -20.97 -15.08 7.44
C ARG A 586 -21.45 -13.74 6.89
N VAL A 587 -20.49 -12.85 6.59
CA VAL A 587 -20.79 -11.50 6.11
C VAL A 587 -20.84 -11.43 4.60
N SER A 588 -21.79 -10.66 4.08
CA SER A 588 -21.87 -10.28 2.67
C SER A 588 -20.97 -9.08 2.35
N PRO A 589 -20.72 -8.76 1.08
CA PRO A 589 -20.01 -7.54 0.68
C PRO A 589 -20.61 -6.26 1.26
N GLU A 590 -21.93 -6.18 1.34
CA GLU A 590 -22.66 -5.04 1.91
C GLU A 590 -22.37 -4.87 3.41
N HIS A 591 -22.32 -5.99 4.15
CA HIS A 591 -21.94 -5.98 5.56
C HIS A 591 -20.51 -5.45 5.75
N LYS A 592 -19.55 -5.85 4.89
CA LYS A 592 -18.17 -5.37 4.95
C LYS A 592 -18.11 -3.83 4.82
N ILE A 593 -18.87 -3.24 3.91
CA ILE A 593 -18.98 -1.78 3.75
C ILE A 593 -19.56 -1.13 5.02
N ARG A 594 -20.65 -1.69 5.56
CA ARG A 594 -21.30 -1.14 6.76
C ARG A 594 -20.40 -1.18 7.98
N ILE A 595 -19.64 -2.25 8.17
CA ILE A 595 -18.67 -2.40 9.26
C ILE A 595 -17.58 -1.32 9.15
N VAL A 596 -16.99 -1.14 7.94
CA VAL A 596 -15.97 -0.12 7.70
C VAL A 596 -16.52 1.28 7.99
N ARG A 597 -17.72 1.61 7.49
CA ARG A 597 -18.39 2.89 7.75
C ARG A 597 -18.67 3.13 9.23
N ALA A 598 -19.09 2.11 9.96
CA ALA A 598 -19.36 2.21 11.39
C ALA A 598 -18.11 2.57 12.18
N TRP A 599 -16.98 1.94 11.88
CA TRP A 599 -15.68 2.29 12.46
C TRP A 599 -15.23 3.70 12.09
N GLN A 600 -15.35 4.10 10.81
CA GLN A 600 -15.03 5.46 10.35
C GLN A 600 -15.90 6.52 11.03
N SER A 601 -17.20 6.24 11.21
CA SER A 601 -18.15 7.13 11.91
C SER A 601 -17.87 7.24 13.40
N SER A 602 -17.17 6.26 14.00
CA SER A 602 -16.67 6.32 15.38
C SER A 602 -15.40 7.15 15.53
N GLY A 603 -14.89 7.74 14.43
CA GLY A 603 -13.69 8.58 14.42
C GLY A 603 -12.39 7.84 14.18
N GLU A 604 -12.44 6.53 13.93
CA GLU A 604 -11.28 5.68 13.70
C GLU A 604 -10.79 5.78 12.23
N ILE A 605 -9.51 5.46 12.03
CA ILE A 605 -8.89 5.34 10.70
C ILE A 605 -8.76 3.85 10.38
N VAL A 606 -9.46 3.41 9.36
CA VAL A 606 -9.68 2.00 9.07
C VAL A 606 -8.83 1.54 7.89
N ALA A 607 -8.01 0.51 8.13
CA ALA A 607 -7.44 -0.32 7.07
C ALA A 607 -8.35 -1.55 6.86
N MET A 608 -8.64 -1.89 5.60
CA MET A 608 -9.41 -3.08 5.23
C MET A 608 -8.58 -3.95 4.31
N THR A 609 -8.49 -5.26 4.59
CA THR A 609 -7.83 -6.21 3.69
C THR A 609 -8.85 -7.08 2.97
N GLY A 610 -8.50 -7.51 1.75
CA GLY A 610 -9.31 -8.44 0.97
C GLY A 610 -8.58 -8.93 -0.27
N ASP A 611 -9.02 -10.04 -0.82
CA ASP A 611 -8.43 -10.68 -2.00
C ASP A 611 -9.45 -10.85 -3.15
N GLY A 612 -10.75 -10.87 -2.82
CA GLY A 612 -11.82 -11.15 -3.76
C GLY A 612 -12.51 -9.93 -4.35
N VAL A 613 -13.32 -10.18 -5.38
CA VAL A 613 -14.24 -9.21 -5.97
C VAL A 613 -15.21 -8.66 -4.92
N ASN A 614 -15.63 -9.53 -4.00
CA ASN A 614 -16.57 -9.21 -2.91
C ASN A 614 -16.00 -8.20 -1.90
N ASP A 615 -14.67 -8.03 -1.86
CA ASP A 615 -13.98 -7.11 -0.97
C ASP A 615 -13.77 -5.73 -1.58
N ALA A 616 -13.72 -5.63 -2.90
CA ALA A 616 -13.37 -4.41 -3.60
C ALA A 616 -14.19 -3.18 -3.17
N PRO A 617 -15.52 -3.25 -2.96
CA PRO A 617 -16.27 -2.10 -2.46
C PRO A 617 -15.87 -1.68 -1.05
N ALA A 618 -15.54 -2.62 -0.16
CA ALA A 618 -15.09 -2.34 1.20
C ALA A 618 -13.64 -1.80 1.22
N LEU A 619 -12.75 -2.33 0.35
CA LEU A 619 -11.39 -1.81 0.13
C LEU A 619 -11.41 -0.35 -0.32
N LYS A 620 -12.31 -0.01 -1.25
CA LYS A 620 -12.48 1.36 -1.76
C LYS A 620 -13.10 2.29 -0.72
N GLN A 621 -13.97 1.78 0.15
CA GLN A 621 -14.61 2.55 1.22
C GLN A 621 -13.65 2.86 2.36
N ALA A 622 -12.74 1.96 2.70
CA ALA A 622 -11.78 2.12 3.79
C ALA A 622 -10.86 3.34 3.58
N ASP A 623 -10.30 3.87 4.67
CA ASP A 623 -9.28 4.92 4.59
C ASP A 623 -8.02 4.36 3.88
N ILE A 624 -7.72 3.08 4.13
CA ILE A 624 -6.63 2.34 3.49
C ILE A 624 -7.16 0.96 3.03
N GLY A 625 -7.38 0.79 1.76
CA GLY A 625 -7.63 -0.54 1.17
C GLY A 625 -6.31 -1.27 0.96
N VAL A 626 -6.23 -2.53 1.35
CA VAL A 626 -5.04 -3.39 1.25
C VAL A 626 -5.42 -4.67 0.51
N ALA A 627 -4.92 -4.87 -0.69
CA ALA A 627 -5.16 -6.07 -1.47
C ALA A 627 -4.02 -7.09 -1.35
N MET A 628 -4.35 -8.36 -1.51
CA MET A 628 -3.38 -9.44 -1.63
C MET A 628 -2.74 -9.42 -3.02
N GLY A 629 -1.44 -9.67 -3.10
CA GLY A 629 -0.68 -9.62 -4.35
C GLY A 629 -0.66 -10.93 -5.11
N ILE A 630 -0.65 -12.07 -4.39
CA ILE A 630 -0.61 -13.43 -4.94
C ILE A 630 -2.02 -13.93 -5.19
N THR A 631 -2.85 -14.01 -4.16
CA THR A 631 -4.23 -14.54 -4.23
C THR A 631 -5.24 -13.50 -4.68
N GLY A 632 -4.91 -12.21 -4.58
CA GLY A 632 -5.83 -11.13 -4.88
C GLY A 632 -6.19 -11.04 -6.36
N THR A 633 -7.50 -10.87 -6.64
CA THR A 633 -8.00 -10.56 -7.98
C THR A 633 -7.53 -9.18 -8.44
N GLU A 634 -7.42 -8.96 -9.74
CA GLU A 634 -7.03 -7.64 -10.28
C GLU A 634 -7.97 -6.52 -9.82
N VAL A 635 -9.22 -6.85 -9.58
CA VAL A 635 -10.24 -5.94 -9.04
C VAL A 635 -9.94 -5.51 -7.61
N SER A 636 -9.61 -6.46 -6.73
CA SER A 636 -9.22 -6.13 -5.35
C SER A 636 -7.96 -5.26 -5.36
N LYS A 637 -6.99 -5.59 -6.23
CA LYS A 637 -5.78 -4.80 -6.42
C LYS A 637 -6.06 -3.41 -6.97
N ASP A 638 -7.04 -3.26 -7.87
CA ASP A 638 -7.41 -1.94 -8.41
C ASP A 638 -8.11 -1.07 -7.37
N ALA A 639 -9.02 -1.64 -6.60
CA ALA A 639 -9.76 -0.95 -5.54
C ALA A 639 -8.86 -0.53 -4.36
N ALA A 640 -7.76 -1.23 -4.14
CA ALA A 640 -6.87 -1.00 -3.01
C ALA A 640 -5.85 0.12 -3.27
N SER A 641 -5.42 0.78 -2.19
CA SER A 641 -4.32 1.75 -2.19
C SER A 641 -2.96 1.14 -1.83
N VAL A 642 -2.96 -0.10 -1.30
CA VAL A 642 -1.77 -0.87 -0.93
C VAL A 642 -1.92 -2.30 -1.43
N ILE A 643 -0.83 -2.89 -1.94
CA ILE A 643 -0.79 -4.30 -2.37
C ILE A 643 0.32 -5.01 -1.60
N LEU A 644 -0.01 -6.15 -0.98
CA LEU A 644 0.96 -6.99 -0.26
C LEU A 644 1.45 -8.11 -1.17
N THR A 645 2.72 -8.08 -1.56
CA THR A 645 3.28 -9.06 -2.50
C THR A 645 3.51 -10.45 -1.89
N ASP A 646 3.36 -10.59 -0.58
CA ASP A 646 3.53 -11.83 0.19
C ASP A 646 2.24 -12.32 0.86
N ASP A 647 1.11 -11.65 0.62
CA ASP A 647 -0.20 -11.93 1.21
C ASP A 647 -0.18 -12.11 2.75
N ASN A 648 0.71 -11.39 3.44
CA ASN A 648 0.97 -11.61 4.86
C ASN A 648 0.49 -10.45 5.73
N PHE A 649 -0.36 -10.74 6.73
CA PHE A 649 -0.83 -9.75 7.69
C PHE A 649 0.31 -9.04 8.44
N SER A 650 1.43 -9.73 8.70
CA SER A 650 2.58 -9.11 9.38
C SER A 650 3.19 -7.96 8.58
N THR A 651 3.07 -7.99 7.26
CA THR A 651 3.55 -6.94 6.36
C THR A 651 2.72 -5.67 6.50
N ILE A 652 1.41 -5.77 6.81
CA ILE A 652 0.58 -4.60 7.12
C ILE A 652 1.11 -3.89 8.37
N VAL A 653 1.46 -4.64 9.40
CA VAL A 653 1.98 -4.08 10.65
C VAL A 653 3.30 -3.34 10.43
N LYS A 654 4.19 -3.92 9.61
CA LYS A 654 5.44 -3.27 9.17
C LYS A 654 5.15 -2.00 8.36
N ALA A 655 4.17 -2.06 7.46
CA ALA A 655 3.76 -0.90 6.66
C ALA A 655 3.22 0.23 7.55
N VAL A 656 2.44 -0.08 8.59
CA VAL A 656 2.01 0.90 9.60
C VAL A 656 3.20 1.50 10.35
N GLU A 657 4.16 0.69 10.80
CA GLU A 657 5.38 1.18 11.44
C GLU A 657 6.17 2.13 10.53
N ASN A 658 6.35 1.74 9.26
CA ASN A 658 7.01 2.60 8.27
C ASN A 658 6.21 3.88 8.01
N GLY A 659 4.89 3.82 7.93
CA GLY A 659 4.03 5.01 7.79
C GLY A 659 4.20 5.99 8.96
N ARG A 660 4.24 5.48 10.20
CA ARG A 660 4.54 6.28 11.41
C ARG A 660 5.94 6.90 11.34
N ASN A 661 6.93 6.13 10.90
CA ASN A 661 8.31 6.61 10.75
C ASN A 661 8.40 7.74 9.71
N ILE A 662 7.81 7.55 8.54
CA ILE A 662 7.80 8.55 7.47
C ILE A 662 7.12 9.84 7.94
N TYR A 663 5.97 9.72 8.61
CA TYR A 663 5.28 10.88 9.17
C TYR A 663 6.13 11.64 10.20
N ASN A 664 6.80 10.94 11.11
CA ASN A 664 7.70 11.55 12.09
C ASN A 664 8.91 12.20 11.42
N ASN A 665 9.46 11.59 10.38
CA ASN A 665 10.57 12.14 9.62
C ASN A 665 10.16 13.41 8.88
N ILE A 666 8.97 13.43 8.26
CA ILE A 666 8.40 14.64 7.64
C ILE A 666 8.23 15.74 8.69
N LYS A 667 7.65 15.43 9.85
CA LYS A 667 7.48 16.37 10.97
C LYS A 667 8.82 16.96 11.43
N ASN A 668 9.86 16.13 11.52
CA ASN A 668 11.21 16.55 11.90
C ASN A 668 11.88 17.41 10.82
N SER A 669 11.70 17.10 9.53
CA SER A 669 12.18 17.93 8.43
C SER A 669 11.49 19.30 8.41
N ILE A 670 10.19 19.34 8.64
CA ILE A 670 9.41 20.57 8.79
C ILE A 670 9.94 21.40 9.97
N LYS A 671 10.16 20.76 11.12
CA LYS A 671 10.71 21.41 12.30
C LYS A 671 12.06 22.06 12.00
N PHE A 672 12.95 21.36 11.32
CA PHE A 672 14.27 21.86 10.91
C PHE A 672 14.16 23.10 10.02
N LEU A 673 13.35 23.07 8.99
CA LEU A 673 13.17 24.18 8.06
C LEU A 673 12.55 25.41 8.74
N LEU A 674 11.48 25.20 9.50
CA LEU A 674 10.76 26.31 10.13
C LEU A 674 11.59 26.98 11.25
N SER A 675 12.30 26.21 12.07
CA SER A 675 13.15 26.80 13.13
C SER A 675 14.33 27.58 12.55
N GLY A 676 14.91 27.05 11.46
CA GLY A 676 15.97 27.75 10.74
C GLY A 676 15.50 29.06 10.12
N ASN A 677 14.37 29.08 9.43
CA ASN A 677 13.81 30.29 8.83
C ASN A 677 13.41 31.31 9.89
N LEU A 678 12.79 30.87 10.99
CA LEU A 678 12.42 31.74 12.09
C LEU A 678 13.64 32.40 12.71
N SER A 679 14.77 31.72 12.83
CA SER A 679 16.00 32.29 13.36
C SER A 679 16.55 33.42 12.50
N ALA A 680 16.48 33.30 11.17
CA ALA A 680 16.84 34.35 10.23
C ALA A 680 15.91 35.56 10.32
N ILE A 681 14.59 35.31 10.39
CA ILE A 681 13.58 36.36 10.57
C ILE A 681 13.85 37.18 11.83
N ILE A 682 14.08 36.51 12.97
CA ILE A 682 14.33 37.20 14.25
C ILE A 682 15.60 38.04 14.16
N ALA A 683 16.67 37.53 13.53
CA ALA A 683 17.94 38.27 13.40
C ALA A 683 17.76 39.53 12.53
N VAL A 684 17.04 39.41 11.39
CA VAL A 684 16.74 40.59 10.54
C VAL A 684 15.87 41.59 11.25
N LEU A 685 14.78 41.16 11.91
CA LEU A 685 13.88 42.04 12.67
C LEU A 685 14.61 42.72 13.82
N TYR A 686 15.48 42.03 14.53
CA TYR A 686 16.30 42.60 15.59
C TYR A 686 17.15 43.75 15.05
N CYS A 687 17.86 43.56 13.95
CA CYS A 687 18.69 44.56 13.33
C CYS A 687 17.86 45.77 12.85
N ALA A 688 16.70 45.54 12.24
CA ALA A 688 15.78 46.58 11.83
C ALA A 688 15.24 47.38 13.02
N ILE A 689 14.90 46.74 14.15
CA ILE A 689 14.37 47.46 15.34
C ILE A 689 15.45 48.26 16.04
N ILE A 690 16.69 47.79 16.13
CA ILE A 690 17.80 48.43 16.85
C ILE A 690 18.59 49.42 15.95
N ASN A 691 18.21 49.56 14.68
CA ASN A 691 18.90 50.41 13.70
C ASN A 691 20.35 49.98 13.43
N LEU A 692 20.54 48.69 13.21
CA LEU A 692 21.83 48.11 12.84
C LEU A 692 21.87 47.79 11.34
N PRO A 693 23.07 47.73 10.72
CA PRO A 693 23.20 47.27 9.35
C PRO A 693 22.58 45.87 9.13
N MET A 694 22.19 45.60 7.91
CA MET A 694 21.54 44.33 7.51
C MET A 694 22.46 43.12 7.83
N PRO A 695 21.99 42.11 8.59
CA PRO A 695 22.81 40.96 8.98
C PRO A 695 23.06 39.98 7.83
N PHE A 696 22.16 39.95 6.83
CA PHE A 696 22.23 39.04 5.70
C PHE A 696 21.89 39.75 4.39
N ALA A 697 22.69 39.52 3.36
CA ALA A 697 22.27 39.80 2.00
C ALA A 697 21.25 38.75 1.51
N ALA A 698 20.40 39.08 0.53
CA ALA A 698 19.44 38.11 -0.03
C ALA A 698 20.13 36.84 -0.56
N VAL A 699 21.31 36.98 -1.15
CA VAL A 699 22.11 35.83 -1.65
C VAL A 699 22.53 34.87 -0.52
N HIS A 700 22.78 35.37 0.69
CA HIS A 700 23.10 34.54 1.87
C HIS A 700 21.93 33.63 2.25
N LEU A 701 20.72 34.18 2.28
CA LEU A 701 19.53 33.46 2.69
C LEU A 701 19.10 32.44 1.63
N LEU A 702 19.24 32.78 0.35
CA LEU A 702 19.02 31.83 -0.73
C LEU A 702 20.03 30.68 -0.73
N PHE A 703 21.31 30.97 -0.50
CA PHE A 703 22.33 29.93 -0.34
C PHE A 703 21.95 28.96 0.80
N ILE A 704 21.53 29.50 1.93
CA ILE A 704 21.09 28.68 3.07
C ILE A 704 19.88 27.84 2.69
N ASN A 705 18.80 28.45 2.23
CA ASN A 705 17.52 27.75 1.96
C ASN A 705 17.65 26.68 0.87
N LEU A 706 18.40 26.93 -0.19
CA LEU A 706 18.47 26.04 -1.34
C LEU A 706 19.60 25.01 -1.23
N LEU A 707 20.80 25.42 -0.84
CA LEU A 707 21.96 24.56 -0.85
C LEU A 707 22.20 23.85 0.49
N THR A 708 22.13 24.57 1.60
CA THR A 708 22.51 24.00 2.89
C THR A 708 21.36 23.41 3.67
N ASP A 709 20.10 23.77 3.41
CA ASP A 709 18.95 23.24 4.12
C ASP A 709 18.30 22.03 3.42
N SER A 710 18.27 22.03 2.09
CA SER A 710 17.58 20.98 1.35
C SER A 710 18.16 19.58 1.61
N MET A 711 19.50 19.46 1.65
CA MET A 711 20.16 18.17 1.86
C MET A 711 19.96 17.62 3.28
N PRO A 712 20.17 18.39 4.37
CA PRO A 712 19.86 17.93 5.71
C PRO A 712 18.39 17.60 5.92
N ALA A 713 17.45 18.38 5.35
CA ALA A 713 16.04 18.10 5.47
C ALA A 713 15.64 16.76 4.80
N ILE A 714 16.20 16.44 3.61
CA ILE A 714 16.03 15.14 2.97
C ILE A 714 16.67 14.02 3.81
N ALA A 715 17.88 14.26 4.33
CA ALA A 715 18.59 13.28 5.15
C ALA A 715 17.85 12.95 6.46
N ILE A 716 17.20 13.94 7.08
CA ILE A 716 16.30 13.76 8.23
C ILE A 716 15.10 12.90 7.81
N GLY A 717 14.57 13.12 6.61
CA GLY A 717 13.48 12.33 6.03
C GLY A 717 13.82 10.84 5.83
N MET A 718 15.11 10.49 5.79
CA MET A 718 15.61 9.12 5.63
C MET A 718 16.02 8.47 6.98
N GLU A 719 15.66 9.04 8.12
CA GLU A 719 15.96 8.47 9.44
C GLU A 719 15.27 7.11 9.62
N LYS A 720 16.03 6.15 10.13
CA LYS A 720 15.51 4.79 10.37
C LYS A 720 14.60 4.75 11.61
N SER A 721 13.62 3.86 11.61
CA SER A 721 12.82 3.56 12.80
C SER A 721 13.73 3.03 13.91
N ASN A 722 13.53 3.51 15.12
CA ASN A 722 14.22 3.05 16.33
C ASN A 722 13.45 1.95 17.08
N GLY A 723 12.43 1.33 16.45
CA GLY A 723 11.66 0.21 16.99
C GLY A 723 10.63 0.57 18.08
N ASN A 724 10.52 1.83 18.47
CA ASN A 724 9.57 2.27 19.52
C ASN A 724 8.24 2.80 18.98
N LEU A 725 8.10 2.93 17.66
CA LEU A 725 6.93 3.55 17.04
C LEU A 725 5.64 2.72 17.20
N LEU A 726 5.77 1.40 17.31
CA LEU A 726 4.64 0.52 17.60
C LEU A 726 4.19 0.55 19.08
N LYS A 727 4.87 1.29 19.96
CA LYS A 727 4.43 1.54 21.34
C LYS A 727 3.64 2.84 21.48
N GLU A 728 3.63 3.66 20.45
CA GLU A 728 2.87 4.92 20.41
C GLU A 728 1.43 4.64 19.96
N LYS A 729 0.45 5.33 20.56
CA LYS A 729 -0.94 5.24 20.11
C LYS A 729 -1.13 5.86 18.73
N PRO A 730 -2.09 5.37 17.94
CA PRO A 730 -2.44 6.01 16.67
C PRO A 730 -2.82 7.47 16.87
N ARG A 731 -2.46 8.31 15.91
CA ARG A 731 -2.89 9.72 15.93
C ARG A 731 -4.36 9.85 15.55
N GLY A 732 -5.02 10.85 16.11
CA GLY A 732 -6.43 11.15 15.79
C GLY A 732 -6.61 11.64 14.35
N ARG A 733 -7.78 11.37 13.76
CA ARG A 733 -8.15 11.72 12.38
C ARG A 733 -7.96 13.21 12.04
N ASN A 734 -8.17 14.08 13.01
CA ASN A 734 -8.10 15.54 12.84
C ASN A 734 -6.80 16.17 13.38
N GLU A 735 -5.81 15.35 13.76
CA GLU A 735 -4.57 15.87 14.29
C GLU A 735 -3.70 16.45 13.17
N SER A 736 -3.44 17.75 13.25
CA SER A 736 -2.57 18.44 12.29
C SER A 736 -1.10 18.18 12.61
N ILE A 737 -0.29 18.02 11.56
CA ILE A 737 1.18 17.91 11.68
C ILE A 737 1.78 19.16 12.34
N LEU A 738 1.18 20.32 12.07
CA LEU A 738 1.55 21.62 12.64
C LEU A 738 0.74 21.91 13.91
N ASN A 739 0.93 21.11 14.93
CA ASN A 739 0.28 21.30 16.21
C ASN A 739 1.00 22.37 17.07
N LYS A 740 0.31 22.84 18.14
CA LYS A 740 0.84 23.87 19.03
C LYS A 740 2.17 23.49 19.70
N GLU A 741 2.38 22.20 19.96
CA GLU A 741 3.62 21.71 20.57
C GLU A 741 4.79 21.84 19.59
N LEU A 742 4.62 21.44 18.34
CA LEU A 742 5.66 21.60 17.32
C LEU A 742 6.02 23.07 17.14
N LEU A 743 5.02 23.95 17.06
CA LEU A 743 5.27 25.38 16.90
C LEU A 743 6.01 26.01 18.09
N LYS A 744 5.75 25.55 19.33
CA LYS A 744 6.53 25.97 20.52
C LYS A 744 7.98 25.52 20.41
N ILE A 745 8.23 24.28 19.97
CA ILE A 745 9.59 23.78 19.79
C ILE A 745 10.32 24.58 18.70
N VAL A 746 9.67 24.81 17.56
CA VAL A 746 10.21 25.62 16.46
C VAL A 746 10.57 27.02 16.92
N ALA A 747 9.68 27.66 17.69
CA ALA A 747 9.94 28.99 18.24
C ALA A 747 11.14 29.01 19.19
N PHE A 748 11.19 28.05 20.10
CA PHE A 748 12.29 27.92 21.07
C PHE A 748 13.65 27.68 20.39
N GLU A 749 13.71 26.69 19.48
CA GLU A 749 14.93 26.34 18.75
C GLU A 749 15.39 27.50 17.84
N GLY A 750 14.45 28.17 17.15
CA GLY A 750 14.71 29.33 16.32
C GLY A 750 15.23 30.54 17.10
N ILE A 751 14.69 30.83 18.29
CA ILE A 751 15.16 31.91 19.18
C ILE A 751 16.59 31.66 19.62
N ILE A 752 16.92 30.44 20.06
CA ILE A 752 18.29 30.09 20.48
C ILE A 752 19.27 30.29 19.32
N ILE A 753 19.00 29.78 18.15
CA ILE A 753 19.87 29.95 16.98
C ILE A 753 20.04 31.44 16.66
N SER A 754 18.96 32.22 16.69
CA SER A 754 18.99 33.67 16.45
C SER A 754 19.86 34.41 17.43
N ILE A 755 19.80 34.12 18.76
CA ILE A 755 20.59 34.77 19.79
C ILE A 755 22.11 34.59 19.50
N PHE A 756 22.54 33.38 19.21
CA PHE A 756 23.96 33.12 18.91
C PHE A 756 24.38 33.68 17.56
N THR A 757 23.48 33.78 16.59
CA THR A 757 23.72 34.47 15.31
C THR A 757 23.94 35.96 15.53
N ILE A 758 23.12 36.61 16.38
CA ILE A 758 23.25 38.02 16.77
C ILE A 758 24.53 38.28 17.56
N ILE A 759 24.90 37.40 18.51
CA ILE A 759 26.17 37.50 19.22
C ILE A 759 27.33 37.48 18.23
N SER A 760 27.33 36.55 17.28
CA SER A 760 28.36 36.49 16.23
C SER A 760 28.39 37.75 15.37
N PHE A 761 27.22 38.29 15.01
CA PHE A 761 27.10 39.54 14.26
C PHE A 761 27.81 40.72 14.97
N TYR A 762 27.60 40.86 16.28
CA TYR A 762 28.32 41.87 17.09
C TYR A 762 29.82 41.63 17.14
N GLY A 763 30.29 40.38 17.12
CA GLY A 763 31.69 40.01 17.01
C GLY A 763 32.38 40.53 15.74
N GLY A 764 31.60 40.83 14.69
CA GLY A 764 32.08 41.45 13.46
C GLY A 764 32.12 42.98 13.49
N ASN A 765 31.66 43.62 14.59
CA ASN A 765 31.61 45.10 14.77
C ASN A 765 30.74 45.78 13.74
N PRO A 766 29.40 45.63 13.78
CA PRO A 766 28.45 46.02 12.72
C PRO A 766 28.55 47.54 12.39
N ASN A 767 28.82 48.40 13.37
CA ASN A 767 28.92 49.85 13.19
C ASN A 767 30.23 50.29 12.49
N LEU A 768 31.32 49.54 12.64
CA LEU A 768 32.62 49.85 12.07
C LEU A 768 32.90 49.02 10.79
N ASN A 769 32.47 47.78 10.76
CA ASN A 769 32.72 46.90 9.62
C ASN A 769 31.44 46.08 9.32
N PRO A 770 30.46 46.66 8.67
CA PRO A 770 29.18 45.96 8.36
C PRO A 770 29.35 44.66 7.53
N LYS A 771 30.32 44.63 6.62
CA LYS A 771 30.59 43.46 5.78
C LYS A 771 31.16 42.29 6.60
N ALA A 772 32.04 42.55 7.56
CA ALA A 772 32.56 41.52 8.45
C ALA A 772 31.45 41.00 9.38
N ALA A 773 30.63 41.85 9.94
CA ALA A 773 29.52 41.48 10.77
C ALA A 773 28.48 40.62 9.98
N SER A 774 28.10 41.01 8.76
CA SER A 774 27.26 40.23 7.88
C SER A 774 27.86 38.87 7.51
N THR A 775 29.19 38.82 7.22
CA THR A 775 29.92 37.56 6.96
C THR A 775 29.87 36.62 8.16
N MET A 776 30.08 37.14 9.38
CA MET A 776 30.00 36.36 10.61
C MET A 776 28.58 35.85 10.88
N ALA A 777 27.54 36.69 10.72
CA ALA A 777 26.16 36.28 10.91
C ALA A 777 25.75 35.20 9.92
N PHE A 778 26.03 35.38 8.62
CA PHE A 778 25.77 34.42 7.56
C PHE A 778 26.42 33.06 7.84
N SER A 779 27.73 33.08 8.11
CA SER A 779 28.48 31.85 8.32
C SER A 779 28.06 31.13 9.58
N THR A 780 27.77 31.88 10.67
CA THR A 780 27.25 31.32 11.92
C THR A 780 25.87 30.70 11.72
N LEU A 781 24.96 31.41 11.07
CA LEU A 781 23.62 30.90 10.82
C LEU A 781 23.65 29.62 9.96
N CYS A 782 24.42 29.65 8.87
CA CYS A 782 24.60 28.50 8.00
C CYS A 782 25.14 27.28 8.76
N LEU A 783 26.23 27.42 9.51
CA LEU A 783 26.87 26.34 10.24
C LEU A 783 25.99 25.87 11.42
N ALA A 784 25.33 26.77 12.15
CA ALA A 784 24.41 26.43 13.24
C ALA A 784 23.21 25.60 12.71
N ARG A 785 22.68 25.93 11.53
CA ARG A 785 21.59 25.15 10.90
C ARG A 785 22.09 23.76 10.50
N LEU A 786 23.30 23.62 9.96
CA LEU A 786 23.88 22.31 9.65
C LEU A 786 24.00 21.43 10.91
N PHE A 787 24.49 21.99 12.02
CA PHE A 787 24.54 21.31 13.32
C PHE A 787 23.14 21.00 13.84
N HIS A 788 22.18 21.92 13.66
CA HIS A 788 20.80 21.76 14.07
C HIS A 788 20.09 20.61 13.33
N GLY A 789 20.53 20.26 12.11
CA GLY A 789 20.08 19.08 11.40
C GLY A 789 20.19 17.80 12.26
N PHE A 790 21.25 17.67 13.06
CA PHE A 790 21.39 16.55 13.99
C PHE A 790 20.40 16.62 15.17
N ASN A 791 20.01 17.82 15.60
CA ASN A 791 18.96 17.98 16.62
C ASN A 791 17.59 17.53 16.11
N CYS A 792 17.34 17.69 14.83
CA CYS A 792 16.04 17.38 14.23
C CYS A 792 15.88 15.92 13.78
N ARG A 793 16.87 15.05 13.92
CA ARG A 793 16.77 13.62 13.59
C ARG A 793 15.73 12.86 14.44
N GLY A 794 15.44 13.35 15.63
CA GLY A 794 14.43 12.72 16.50
C GLY A 794 14.21 13.49 17.81
N ASN A 795 13.30 12.99 18.64
CA ASN A 795 13.02 13.58 19.95
C ASN A 795 14.04 13.21 21.02
N GLN A 796 14.80 12.13 20.83
CA GLN A 796 15.85 11.68 21.75
C GLN A 796 17.16 12.43 21.49
N SER A 797 18.06 12.39 22.48
CA SER A 797 19.42 12.91 22.31
C SER A 797 20.17 12.15 21.21
N ILE A 798 21.04 12.85 20.46
CA ILE A 798 21.86 12.25 19.42
C ILE A 798 22.81 11.15 19.95
N PHE A 799 23.21 11.24 21.20
CA PHE A 799 24.02 10.21 21.86
C PHE A 799 23.25 8.90 22.02
N LYS A 800 21.92 8.97 22.23
CA LYS A 800 21.06 7.80 22.32
C LYS A 800 20.62 7.28 20.94
N LEU A 801 20.40 8.17 19.99
CA LEU A 801 20.10 7.80 18.60
C LEU A 801 21.30 7.21 17.86
N GLY A 802 22.53 7.62 18.23
CA GLY A 802 23.76 7.31 17.51
C GLY A 802 24.01 8.29 16.36
N ILE A 803 25.24 8.80 16.27
CA ILE A 803 25.62 9.77 15.22
C ILE A 803 25.66 9.08 13.86
N THR A 804 26.19 7.87 13.80
CA THR A 804 26.47 7.11 12.56
C THR A 804 25.28 6.33 12.02
N THR A 805 24.16 6.26 12.73
CA THR A 805 22.95 5.51 12.30
C THR A 805 22.32 6.06 11.03
N ASN A 806 22.50 7.36 10.77
CA ASN A 806 22.06 8.00 9.53
C ASN A 806 23.27 8.62 8.81
N ILE A 807 23.86 7.86 7.91
CA ILE A 807 25.00 8.29 7.09
C ILE A 807 24.65 9.48 6.20
N TYR A 808 23.41 9.58 5.74
CA TYR A 808 22.95 10.68 4.88
C TYR A 808 23.03 12.04 5.58
N SER A 809 22.72 12.07 6.89
CA SER A 809 22.84 13.29 7.70
C SER A 809 24.31 13.73 7.85
N ILE A 810 25.23 12.79 7.96
CA ILE A 810 26.67 13.09 8.01
C ILE A 810 27.15 13.62 6.65
N CYS A 811 26.78 12.95 5.56
CA CYS A 811 27.12 13.40 4.20
C CYS A 811 26.55 14.80 3.92
N ALA A 812 25.28 15.06 4.27
CA ALA A 812 24.66 16.36 4.10
C ALA A 812 25.38 17.46 4.90
N PHE A 813 25.78 17.18 6.13
CA PHE A 813 26.57 18.08 6.96
C PHE A 813 27.94 18.39 6.31
N LEU A 814 28.68 17.36 5.90
CA LEU A 814 30.02 17.55 5.29
C LEU A 814 29.95 18.33 3.97
N VAL A 815 28.96 18.03 3.12
CA VAL A 815 28.74 18.77 1.88
C VAL A 815 28.36 20.21 2.17
N GLY A 816 27.49 20.47 3.17
CA GLY A 816 27.12 21.81 3.58
C GLY A 816 28.32 22.63 4.11
N VAL A 817 29.15 22.01 4.94
CA VAL A 817 30.41 22.64 5.42
C VAL A 817 31.35 22.91 4.25
N LEU A 818 31.51 21.99 3.32
CA LEU A 818 32.32 22.18 2.11
C LEU A 818 31.82 23.37 1.28
N LEU A 819 30.52 23.42 1.02
CA LEU A 819 29.91 24.52 0.27
C LEU A 819 30.11 25.87 0.95
N LEU A 820 29.92 25.96 2.28
CA LEU A 820 30.17 27.16 3.02
C LEU A 820 31.66 27.54 2.95
N SER A 821 32.56 26.59 3.09
CA SER A 821 34.00 26.83 2.99
C SER A 821 34.41 27.35 1.60
N THR A 822 33.82 26.84 0.52
CA THR A 822 34.08 27.36 -0.84
C THR A 822 33.70 28.84 -0.97
N VAL A 823 32.54 29.26 -0.39
CA VAL A 823 32.13 30.67 -0.37
C VAL A 823 33.08 31.53 0.43
N LEU A 824 33.55 31.04 1.59
CA LEU A 824 34.38 31.83 2.49
C LEU A 824 35.87 31.98 2.02
N PHE A 825 36.37 31.01 1.25
CA PHE A 825 37.83 30.97 0.93
C PHE A 825 38.12 31.23 -0.55
N ILE A 826 37.20 30.98 -1.50
CA ILE A 826 37.43 31.17 -2.95
C ILE A 826 37.18 32.64 -3.34
N PRO A 827 38.19 33.39 -3.83
CA PRO A 827 38.06 34.82 -4.09
C PRO A 827 36.90 35.24 -5.00
N PRO A 828 36.65 34.63 -6.15
CA PRO A 828 35.47 34.98 -6.99
C PRO A 828 34.16 34.84 -6.26
N LEU A 829 34.02 33.80 -5.43
CA LEU A 829 32.79 33.58 -4.67
C LEU A 829 32.58 34.58 -3.55
N LYS A 830 33.65 35.05 -2.93
CA LYS A 830 33.59 36.13 -1.92
C LYS A 830 32.91 37.38 -2.49
N ILE A 831 33.21 37.74 -3.72
CA ILE A 831 32.61 38.90 -4.38
C ILE A 831 31.10 38.65 -4.60
N VAL A 832 30.74 37.49 -5.18
CA VAL A 832 29.34 37.14 -5.45
C VAL A 832 28.49 37.11 -4.18
N PHE A 833 29.06 36.55 -3.09
CA PHE A 833 28.34 36.43 -1.82
C PHE A 833 28.55 37.64 -0.89
N ASN A 834 29.30 38.68 -1.34
CA ASN A 834 29.62 39.86 -0.55
C ASN A 834 30.17 39.54 0.84
N VAL A 835 31.08 38.54 0.93
CA VAL A 835 31.75 38.10 2.17
C VAL A 835 33.20 38.56 2.20
N VAL A 836 33.74 38.78 3.39
CA VAL A 836 35.10 39.23 3.60
C VAL A 836 35.93 38.23 4.42
N SER A 837 37.23 38.35 4.32
CA SER A 837 38.11 37.51 5.14
C SER A 837 38.02 37.90 6.64
N LEU A 838 37.91 36.91 7.49
CA LEU A 838 37.80 37.07 8.96
C LEU A 838 39.13 36.82 9.62
N SER A 839 39.32 37.40 10.81
CA SER A 839 40.50 37.10 11.68
C SER A 839 40.33 35.73 12.37
N GLY A 840 41.45 35.15 12.88
CA GLY A 840 41.41 33.89 13.62
C GLY A 840 40.43 33.89 14.82
N ASN A 841 40.43 35.02 15.58
CA ASN A 841 39.51 35.17 16.72
C ASN A 841 38.03 35.23 16.28
N GLN A 842 37.76 35.84 15.14
CA GLN A 842 36.40 35.87 14.55
C GLN A 842 35.96 34.49 14.10
N TYR A 843 36.86 33.68 13.52
CA TYR A 843 36.51 32.27 13.19
C TYR A 843 36.26 31.45 14.45
N LEU A 844 37.04 31.63 15.53
CA LEU A 844 36.79 30.91 16.79
C LEU A 844 35.43 31.29 17.39
N LEU A 845 35.11 32.57 17.43
CA LEU A 845 33.80 33.04 17.92
C LEU A 845 32.64 32.52 17.05
N LEU A 846 32.81 32.52 15.73
CA LEU A 846 31.84 32.00 14.76
C LEU A 846 31.55 30.52 15.03
N ILE A 847 32.58 29.68 15.13
CA ILE A 847 32.48 28.24 15.40
C ILE A 847 31.80 28.00 16.76
N PHE A 848 32.21 28.72 17.78
CA PHE A 848 31.59 28.65 19.11
C PHE A 848 30.11 28.97 19.05
N CYS A 849 29.72 30.09 18.44
CA CYS A 849 28.32 30.50 18.29
C CYS A 849 27.50 29.54 17.42
N ALA A 850 28.12 28.87 16.46
CA ALA A 850 27.44 27.87 15.61
C ALA A 850 27.13 26.57 16.35
N ILE A 851 28.03 26.10 17.25
CA ILE A 851 27.88 24.84 17.97
C ILE A 851 26.95 25.00 19.20
N MET A 852 27.04 26.11 19.92
CA MET A 852 26.34 26.32 21.20
C MET A 852 24.83 26.10 21.15
N PRO A 853 24.07 26.53 20.13
CA PRO A 853 22.64 26.21 20.01
C PRO A 853 22.38 24.70 20.08
N THR A 854 23.16 23.92 19.34
CA THR A 854 23.05 22.46 19.34
C THR A 854 23.34 21.83 20.68
N VAL A 855 24.39 22.27 21.36
CA VAL A 855 24.74 21.79 22.71
C VAL A 855 23.60 22.06 23.68
N ILE A 856 23.03 23.27 23.70
CA ILE A 856 21.92 23.63 24.60
C ILE A 856 20.69 22.76 24.32
N ILE A 857 20.32 22.59 23.06
CA ILE A 857 19.18 21.76 22.68
C ILE A 857 19.41 20.29 23.07
N GLN A 858 20.61 19.74 22.88
CA GLN A 858 20.94 18.37 23.26
C GLN A 858 20.93 18.18 24.79
N LEU A 859 21.46 19.11 25.56
CA LEU A 859 21.38 19.07 27.03
C LEU A 859 19.94 19.05 27.52
N LEU A 860 19.09 19.90 26.96
CA LEU A 860 17.66 19.90 27.29
C LEU A 860 16.97 18.58 26.94
N LYS A 861 17.27 17.97 25.79
CA LYS A 861 16.75 16.64 25.41
C LYS A 861 17.18 15.56 26.41
N ILE A 862 18.42 15.62 26.88
CA ILE A 862 18.92 14.68 27.90
C ILE A 862 18.14 14.87 29.20
N ILE A 863 18.00 16.10 29.70
CA ILE A 863 17.27 16.41 30.94
C ILE A 863 15.80 15.95 30.87
N VAL A 864 15.13 16.21 29.76
CA VAL A 864 13.72 15.79 29.53
C VAL A 864 13.60 14.27 29.46
N SER A 865 14.61 13.58 28.87
CA SER A 865 14.60 12.12 28.79
C SER A 865 14.81 11.42 30.13
N TYR A 866 15.48 12.07 31.10
CA TYR A 866 15.65 11.57 32.47
C TYR A 866 14.39 11.75 33.34
N LYS A 867 13.46 12.65 32.95
CA LYS A 867 12.20 12.90 33.68
C LYS A 867 11.02 12.04 33.19
N LYS A 868 11.16 11.36 32.05
CA LYS A 868 10.23 10.35 31.54
C LYS A 868 10.77 8.93 31.77
#